data_59d53519df470f66295b7f44e6305cce
#
_entry.id   59d53519df470f66295b7f44e6305cce
#
_cell.length_a   1.000
_cell.length_b   1.000
_cell.length_c   1.000
_cell.angle_alpha   90.00
_cell.angle_beta   90.00
_cell.angle_gamma   90.00
#
_symmetry.space_group_name_H-M   'P 1'
#
loop_
_entity.id
_entity.type
_entity.pdbx_description
1 polymer ?
#
loop_
_entity_poly.entity_id
_entity_poly.type
_entity_poly.pdbx_seq_one_letter_code
_entity_poly.pdbx_strand_id
1 'polypeptide(L)'
;MKQPVSRPLEGTLRGFWSLFVTQFQGAFSDNVLKNLVIFMLVAMNLTLAEKHRIGELVGALFSLPFILFSMSGGFLADRFSKRTVSIGVKVLEILIMLLALAGLIREHIPTLLVCVFLMGMQSALFGPSKYGLLPELLPERKLSWGNGFLELGTFTAIILGTVSAGFMAEHFRGQHGQSGMILVVLSAVGVLVSLGISKVPAADPRRKFRANFPGELISRTRSWRGDRPLIWAVVGNIFFNFLGALLLLNVFFYGADVLKAGEAQIGWLNAALAVGIGLGSVAAGYLSGNKIEYGLVPLGAFGITVACLLLTVPGLSLWSTLSRLAILGFAGGFFIVPISALLQHRPDKSKKGEVLASANLLSFVGVFLASGVHFLLAVVFYQSPGRIFLVCGVLTLAATVYSVVLLPDSLLRFILWVLTKTIYRIHVIGRENIPEKGGALFVCNHVSLVDSMLLLASTDRRVRFMIFKEYYELPYIKPFARILGVIPISPEQRPREMLRSLKTAGNAIRNGDIVCIFAEGEITRTGQLLPFRRGFERIMKDVDAPIVPVALDGVWGSIFSFHKGRFLWKVPRRLPYPVTVNYGRPLPHSAQPFEVRQAVQELLAAAWQDRKGRMRLLHRALIHTARRHPLRFAMADVQNPKVRFGAVLVRSVFLARRLRCLWQDRKMVGILLPPSVAGALVNYAALLSGHVPVNLNYTLSGRALAACIDRCGIRKVITSKAFLEKVKIQVPCESV
;
A
#
# COMPACT_ATOMS: atom_id res chain seq x y z
N MET A 1 -8.39 15.27 28.92
CA MET A 1 -8.85 13.88 29.13
C MET A 1 -8.43 13.05 27.93
N LYS A 2 -7.38 12.24 28.08
CA LYS A 2 -6.95 11.28 27.05
C LYS A 2 -7.96 10.13 27.01
N GLN A 3 -8.69 9.98 25.91
CA GLN A 3 -9.44 8.75 25.69
C GLN A 3 -8.42 7.60 25.57
N PRO A 4 -8.64 6.46 26.22
CA PRO A 4 -7.75 5.33 26.13
C PRO A 4 -7.73 4.83 24.70
N VAL A 5 -6.53 4.73 24.12
CA VAL A 5 -6.28 4.02 22.85
C VAL A 5 -6.77 2.58 23.07
N SER A 6 -7.95 2.27 22.55
CA SER A 6 -8.48 0.91 22.59
C SER A 6 -7.49 -0.02 21.86
N ARG A 7 -6.91 -0.96 22.59
CA ARG A 7 -6.15 -2.06 22.01
C ARG A 7 -7.00 -2.73 20.93
N PRO A 8 -6.47 -3.03 19.74
CA PRO A 8 -7.20 -3.81 18.76
C PRO A 8 -7.45 -5.19 19.37
N LEU A 9 -8.71 -5.50 19.62
CA LEU A 9 -9.13 -6.80 20.09
C LEU A 9 -8.68 -7.86 19.06
N GLU A 10 -8.01 -8.91 19.50
CA GLU A 10 -7.61 -10.06 18.65
C GLU A 10 -8.82 -10.69 17.93
N GLY A 11 -10.04 -10.42 18.39
CA GLY A 11 -11.30 -10.84 17.77
C GLY A 11 -11.67 -10.13 16.45
N THR A 12 -11.03 -8.99 16.07
CA THR A 12 -11.43 -8.21 14.90
C THR A 12 -11.05 -8.88 13.58
N LEU A 13 -9.87 -9.49 13.48
CA LEU A 13 -9.44 -10.20 12.27
C LEU A 13 -10.27 -11.46 12.02
N ARG A 14 -10.66 -12.20 13.07
CA ARG A 14 -11.58 -13.34 12.94
C ARG A 14 -12.95 -12.90 12.40
N GLY A 15 -13.48 -11.78 12.91
CA GLY A 15 -14.72 -11.20 12.41
C GLY A 15 -14.65 -10.79 10.93
N PHE A 16 -13.52 -10.22 10.51
CA PHE A 16 -13.27 -9.89 9.10
C PHE A 16 -13.25 -11.13 8.21
N TRP A 17 -12.51 -12.18 8.57
CA TRP A 17 -12.46 -13.41 7.77
C TRP A 17 -13.82 -14.12 7.72
N SER A 18 -14.60 -14.09 8.81
CA SER A 18 -15.97 -14.59 8.79
C SER A 18 -16.85 -13.79 7.83
N LEU A 19 -16.73 -12.46 7.79
CA LEU A 19 -17.42 -11.61 6.82
C LEU A 19 -16.99 -11.93 5.39
N PHE A 20 -15.68 -12.10 5.15
CA PHE A 20 -15.12 -12.43 3.85
C PHE A 20 -15.68 -13.76 3.31
N VAL A 21 -15.65 -14.82 4.11
CA VAL A 21 -16.18 -16.14 3.71
C VAL A 21 -17.70 -16.08 3.51
N THR A 22 -18.44 -15.37 4.38
CA THR A 22 -19.88 -15.16 4.23
C THR A 22 -20.23 -14.46 2.92
N GLN A 23 -19.46 -13.43 2.55
CA GLN A 23 -19.60 -12.69 1.30
C GLN A 23 -19.24 -13.56 0.08
N PHE A 24 -18.12 -14.28 0.15
CA PHE A 24 -17.67 -15.19 -0.90
C PHE A 24 -18.73 -16.24 -1.20
N GLN A 25 -19.22 -16.92 -0.16
CA GLN A 25 -20.23 -17.96 -0.29
C GLN A 25 -21.55 -17.40 -0.86
N GLY A 26 -22.00 -16.21 -0.43
CA GLY A 26 -23.20 -15.59 -0.98
C GLY A 26 -23.07 -15.27 -2.47
N ALA A 27 -21.98 -14.57 -2.86
CA ALA A 27 -21.72 -14.26 -4.26
C ALA A 27 -21.55 -15.52 -5.13
N PHE A 28 -20.97 -16.58 -4.58
CA PHE A 28 -20.87 -17.88 -5.24
C PHE A 28 -22.26 -18.49 -5.48
N SER A 29 -23.08 -18.61 -4.45
CA SER A 29 -24.43 -19.19 -4.53
C SER A 29 -25.35 -18.40 -5.47
N ASP A 30 -25.29 -17.05 -5.42
CA ASP A 30 -26.02 -16.16 -6.33
C ASP A 30 -25.71 -16.51 -7.80
N ASN A 31 -24.42 -16.65 -8.11
CA ASN A 31 -24.00 -16.90 -9.50
C ASN A 31 -24.24 -18.36 -9.93
N VAL A 32 -24.12 -19.32 -9.01
CA VAL A 32 -24.50 -20.72 -9.31
C VAL A 32 -25.97 -20.80 -9.66
N LEU A 33 -26.87 -20.31 -8.80
CA LEU A 33 -28.33 -20.39 -9.04
C LEU A 33 -28.73 -19.66 -10.33
N LYS A 34 -28.28 -18.41 -10.51
CA LYS A 34 -28.58 -17.61 -11.70
C LYS A 34 -28.16 -18.32 -12.99
N ASN A 35 -26.90 -18.78 -13.04
CA ASN A 35 -26.38 -19.42 -14.25
C ASN A 35 -26.96 -20.83 -14.45
N LEU A 36 -27.23 -21.59 -13.39
CA LEU A 36 -27.90 -22.89 -13.49
C LEU A 36 -29.29 -22.74 -14.14
N VAL A 37 -30.07 -21.73 -13.72
CA VAL A 37 -31.39 -21.42 -14.35
C VAL A 37 -31.20 -21.04 -15.82
N ILE A 38 -30.17 -20.24 -16.17
CA ILE A 38 -29.88 -19.90 -17.60
C ILE A 38 -29.54 -21.17 -18.38
N PHE A 39 -28.67 -22.06 -17.88
CA PHE A 39 -28.29 -23.29 -18.56
C PHE A 39 -29.48 -24.23 -18.74
N MET A 40 -30.35 -24.36 -17.75
CA MET A 40 -31.60 -25.13 -17.88
C MET A 40 -32.50 -24.58 -18.99
N LEU A 41 -32.65 -23.24 -19.06
CA LEU A 41 -33.47 -22.58 -20.09
C LEU A 41 -32.87 -22.74 -21.49
N VAL A 42 -31.55 -22.65 -21.61
CA VAL A 42 -30.82 -22.85 -22.87
C VAL A 42 -30.92 -24.30 -23.37
N ALA A 43 -30.99 -25.28 -22.45
CA ALA A 43 -31.18 -26.69 -22.78
C ALA A 43 -32.60 -27.04 -23.33
N MET A 44 -33.55 -26.14 -23.16
CA MET A 44 -34.89 -26.31 -23.77
C MET A 44 -34.87 -26.06 -25.28
N ASN A 45 -35.83 -26.69 -26.01
CA ASN A 45 -36.00 -26.51 -27.46
C ASN A 45 -36.63 -25.14 -27.79
N LEU A 46 -35.90 -24.07 -27.50
CA LEU A 46 -36.28 -22.68 -27.76
C LEU A 46 -35.49 -22.12 -28.96
N THR A 47 -36.10 -21.17 -29.68
CA THR A 47 -35.44 -20.44 -30.73
C THR A 47 -34.30 -19.57 -30.16
N LEU A 48 -33.32 -19.22 -30.97
CA LEU A 48 -32.20 -18.39 -30.55
C LEU A 48 -32.66 -17.04 -29.96
N ALA A 49 -33.70 -16.45 -30.56
CA ALA A 49 -34.28 -15.18 -30.09
C ALA A 49 -34.94 -15.33 -28.70
N GLU A 50 -35.62 -16.44 -28.43
CA GLU A 50 -36.19 -16.73 -27.12
C GLU A 50 -35.13 -16.98 -26.06
N LYS A 51 -34.05 -17.69 -26.38
CA LYS A 51 -32.90 -17.91 -25.47
C LYS A 51 -32.26 -16.56 -25.07
N HIS A 52 -32.08 -15.63 -26.01
CA HIS A 52 -31.59 -14.28 -25.71
C HIS A 52 -32.54 -13.50 -24.80
N ARG A 53 -33.84 -13.46 -25.11
CA ARG A 53 -34.84 -12.79 -24.29
C ARG A 53 -34.89 -13.31 -22.86
N ILE A 54 -34.78 -14.60 -22.68
CA ILE A 54 -34.80 -15.23 -21.36
C ILE A 54 -33.51 -14.91 -20.56
N GLY A 55 -32.36 -14.94 -21.21
CA GLY A 55 -31.09 -14.53 -20.60
C GLY A 55 -31.14 -13.07 -20.11
N GLU A 56 -31.69 -12.17 -20.92
CA GLU A 56 -31.93 -10.75 -20.55
C GLU A 56 -32.92 -10.64 -19.38
N LEU A 57 -34.01 -11.43 -19.40
CA LEU A 57 -35.01 -11.45 -18.32
C LEU A 57 -34.40 -11.91 -16.99
N VAL A 58 -33.61 -12.97 -16.99
CA VAL A 58 -32.90 -13.46 -15.79
C VAL A 58 -31.95 -12.39 -15.26
N GLY A 59 -31.20 -11.72 -16.14
CA GLY A 59 -30.32 -10.60 -15.77
C GLY A 59 -31.09 -9.42 -15.17
N ALA A 60 -32.22 -9.06 -15.76
CA ALA A 60 -33.08 -7.99 -15.27
C ALA A 60 -33.72 -8.36 -13.91
N LEU A 61 -34.25 -9.58 -13.78
CA LEU A 61 -34.81 -10.08 -12.51
C LEU A 61 -33.80 -10.12 -11.38
N PHE A 62 -32.55 -10.42 -11.66
CA PHE A 62 -31.49 -10.37 -10.66
C PHE A 62 -31.10 -8.93 -10.28
N SER A 63 -31.10 -7.99 -11.25
CA SER A 63 -30.62 -6.63 -11.04
C SER A 63 -31.69 -5.70 -10.45
N LEU A 64 -32.96 -5.87 -10.83
CA LEU A 64 -34.09 -5.04 -10.39
C LEU A 64 -34.23 -4.92 -8.86
N PRO A 65 -34.06 -6.00 -8.07
CA PRO A 65 -34.13 -5.93 -6.61
C PRO A 65 -33.08 -4.97 -5.99
N PHE A 66 -31.93 -4.80 -6.60
CA PHE A 66 -30.93 -3.86 -6.08
C PHE A 66 -31.44 -2.41 -6.18
N ILE A 67 -32.21 -2.08 -7.21
CA ILE A 67 -32.85 -0.76 -7.32
C ILE A 67 -33.95 -0.61 -6.28
N LEU A 68 -34.78 -1.63 -6.10
CA LEU A 68 -35.95 -1.58 -5.23
C LEU A 68 -35.61 -1.64 -3.74
N PHE A 69 -34.64 -2.48 -3.35
CA PHE A 69 -34.39 -2.83 -1.95
C PHE A 69 -33.09 -2.28 -1.35
N SER A 70 -32.20 -1.63 -2.13
CA SER A 70 -30.93 -1.07 -1.57
C SER A 70 -31.19 -0.09 -0.42
N MET A 71 -32.21 0.77 -0.52
CA MET A 71 -32.57 1.73 0.51
C MET A 71 -33.09 1.05 1.77
N SER A 72 -33.89 -0.03 1.61
CA SER A 72 -34.35 -0.86 2.72
C SER A 72 -33.17 -1.55 3.42
N GLY A 73 -32.18 -2.03 2.64
CA GLY A 73 -30.93 -2.58 3.18
C GLY A 73 -30.16 -1.55 4.01
N GLY A 74 -30.10 -0.30 3.55
CA GLY A 74 -29.46 0.81 4.30
C GLY A 74 -30.20 1.13 5.60
N PHE A 75 -31.52 1.14 5.57
CA PHE A 75 -32.34 1.31 6.78
C PHE A 75 -32.07 0.20 7.79
N LEU A 76 -32.06 -1.07 7.37
CA LEU A 76 -31.76 -2.22 8.23
C LEU A 76 -30.36 -2.15 8.82
N ALA A 77 -29.35 -1.79 8.01
CA ALA A 77 -27.96 -1.67 8.45
C ALA A 77 -27.71 -0.59 9.50
N ASP A 78 -28.53 0.48 9.51
CA ASP A 78 -28.41 1.54 10.50
C ASP A 78 -29.27 1.27 11.75
N ARG A 79 -30.49 0.75 11.59
CA ARG A 79 -31.42 0.52 12.70
C ARG A 79 -31.04 -0.68 13.55
N PHE A 80 -30.52 -1.73 12.94
CA PHE A 80 -30.12 -2.96 13.61
C PHE A 80 -28.61 -3.16 13.60
N SER A 81 -28.12 -4.06 14.46
CA SER A 81 -26.74 -4.50 14.37
C SER A 81 -26.48 -5.09 12.99
N LYS A 82 -25.44 -4.59 12.30
CA LYS A 82 -25.08 -5.08 10.98
C LYS A 82 -24.76 -6.57 10.95
N ARG A 83 -24.25 -7.11 12.07
CA ARG A 83 -24.09 -8.56 12.28
C ARG A 83 -25.44 -9.29 12.25
N THR A 84 -26.43 -8.78 13.00
CA THR A 84 -27.78 -9.40 13.05
C THR A 84 -28.44 -9.37 11.68
N VAL A 85 -28.33 -8.26 10.95
CA VAL A 85 -28.81 -8.15 9.57
C VAL A 85 -28.12 -9.17 8.66
N SER A 86 -26.81 -9.31 8.75
CA SER A 86 -26.04 -10.28 7.95
C SER A 86 -26.47 -11.72 8.22
N ILE A 87 -26.68 -12.09 9.49
CA ILE A 87 -27.19 -13.43 9.86
C ILE A 87 -28.60 -13.62 9.34
N GLY A 88 -29.51 -12.65 9.56
CA GLY A 88 -30.89 -12.73 9.09
C GLY A 88 -31.03 -12.90 7.58
N VAL A 89 -30.17 -12.16 6.83
CA VAL A 89 -30.09 -12.28 5.38
C VAL A 89 -29.59 -13.66 4.94
N LYS A 90 -28.66 -14.27 5.69
CA LYS A 90 -28.19 -15.65 5.42
C LYS A 90 -29.24 -16.72 5.75
N VAL A 91 -30.06 -16.51 6.79
CA VAL A 91 -31.21 -17.37 7.06
C VAL A 91 -32.24 -17.26 5.93
N LEU A 92 -32.52 -16.06 5.44
CA LEU A 92 -33.40 -15.86 4.28
C LEU A 92 -32.87 -16.60 3.04
N GLU A 93 -31.53 -16.62 2.82
CA GLU A 93 -30.88 -17.36 1.73
C GLU A 93 -31.23 -18.86 1.79
N ILE A 94 -31.22 -19.50 2.98
CA ILE A 94 -31.60 -20.90 3.11
C ILE A 94 -33.07 -21.10 2.65
N LEU A 95 -33.98 -20.21 3.05
CA LEU A 95 -35.40 -20.34 2.64
C LEU A 95 -35.54 -20.20 1.11
N ILE A 96 -34.79 -19.30 0.48
CA ILE A 96 -34.79 -19.13 -0.97
C ILE A 96 -34.20 -20.39 -1.64
N MET A 97 -33.13 -20.97 -1.10
CA MET A 97 -32.52 -22.18 -1.67
C MET A 97 -33.37 -23.42 -1.50
N LEU A 98 -34.16 -23.52 -0.41
CA LEU A 98 -35.17 -24.57 -0.25
C LEU A 98 -36.30 -24.44 -1.30
N LEU A 99 -36.75 -23.20 -1.57
CA LEU A 99 -37.71 -22.94 -2.64
C LEU A 99 -37.12 -23.26 -4.01
N ALA A 100 -35.86 -22.92 -4.23
CA ALA A 100 -35.12 -23.23 -5.47
C ALA A 100 -34.94 -24.74 -5.64
N LEU A 101 -34.65 -25.49 -4.57
CA LEU A 101 -34.60 -26.96 -4.58
C LEU A 101 -35.94 -27.55 -5.02
N ALA A 102 -37.07 -27.08 -4.47
CA ALA A 102 -38.40 -27.52 -4.88
C ALA A 102 -38.71 -27.19 -6.35
N GLY A 103 -38.25 -26.00 -6.84
CA GLY A 103 -38.35 -25.60 -8.23
C GLY A 103 -37.51 -26.47 -9.17
N LEU A 104 -36.28 -26.81 -8.74
CA LEU A 104 -35.35 -27.66 -9.49
C LEU A 104 -35.83 -29.10 -9.61
N ILE A 105 -36.39 -29.67 -8.51
CA ILE A 105 -36.96 -31.03 -8.53
C ILE A 105 -38.16 -31.12 -9.47
N ARG A 106 -38.99 -30.07 -9.50
CA ARG A 106 -40.19 -30.03 -10.34
C ARG A 106 -39.95 -29.44 -11.72
N GLU A 107 -38.76 -29.00 -12.01
CA GLU A 107 -38.37 -28.25 -13.24
C GLU A 107 -39.31 -27.08 -13.53
N HIS A 108 -39.85 -26.43 -12.47
CA HIS A 108 -40.82 -25.37 -12.60
C HIS A 108 -40.17 -23.99 -12.74
N ILE A 109 -40.00 -23.54 -13.98
CA ILE A 109 -39.30 -22.32 -14.35
C ILE A 109 -39.79 -21.07 -13.65
N PRO A 110 -41.11 -20.80 -13.54
CA PRO A 110 -41.60 -19.61 -12.83
C PRO A 110 -41.09 -19.52 -11.38
N THR A 111 -41.07 -20.64 -10.66
CA THR A 111 -40.51 -20.68 -9.28
C THR A 111 -39.01 -20.32 -9.29
N LEU A 112 -38.26 -20.85 -10.24
CA LEU A 112 -36.82 -20.56 -10.35
C LEU A 112 -36.54 -19.07 -10.67
N LEU A 113 -37.34 -18.44 -11.54
CA LEU A 113 -37.28 -17.01 -11.82
C LEU A 113 -37.56 -16.16 -10.58
N VAL A 114 -38.62 -16.57 -9.78
CA VAL A 114 -38.88 -15.94 -8.49
C VAL A 114 -37.69 -16.09 -7.54
N CYS A 115 -37.05 -17.26 -7.49
CA CYS A 115 -35.86 -17.47 -6.66
C CYS A 115 -34.68 -16.56 -7.09
N VAL A 116 -34.46 -16.37 -8.38
CA VAL A 116 -33.44 -15.41 -8.90
C VAL A 116 -33.73 -13.98 -8.43
N PHE A 117 -34.98 -13.54 -8.49
CA PHE A 117 -35.40 -12.25 -7.98
C PHE A 117 -35.18 -12.13 -6.46
N LEU A 118 -35.58 -13.13 -5.70
CA LEU A 118 -35.41 -13.15 -4.24
C LEU A 118 -33.93 -13.19 -3.82
N MET A 119 -33.04 -13.85 -4.60
CA MET A 119 -31.63 -13.83 -4.35
C MET A 119 -31.03 -12.43 -4.60
N GLY A 120 -31.44 -11.74 -5.68
CA GLY A 120 -31.08 -10.35 -5.90
C GLY A 120 -31.54 -9.44 -4.74
N MET A 121 -32.79 -9.67 -4.22
CA MET A 121 -33.31 -8.93 -3.06
C MET A 121 -32.49 -9.18 -1.80
N GLN A 122 -32.16 -10.42 -1.51
CA GLN A 122 -31.30 -10.81 -0.38
C GLN A 122 -29.93 -10.13 -0.46
N SER A 123 -29.29 -10.17 -1.63
CA SER A 123 -28.00 -9.54 -1.86
C SER A 123 -28.06 -8.01 -1.76
N ALA A 124 -29.17 -7.38 -2.21
CA ALA A 124 -29.39 -5.94 -2.05
C ALA A 124 -29.53 -5.52 -0.58
N LEU A 125 -30.19 -6.33 0.24
CA LEU A 125 -30.33 -6.10 1.68
C LEU A 125 -29.00 -6.29 2.43
N PHE A 126 -28.16 -7.23 1.98
CA PHE A 126 -26.86 -7.50 2.57
C PHE A 126 -25.81 -6.41 2.30
N GLY A 127 -25.84 -5.80 1.10
CA GLY A 127 -24.81 -4.87 0.62
C GLY A 127 -24.41 -3.78 1.62
N PRO A 128 -25.33 -2.94 2.13
CA PRO A 128 -24.99 -1.87 3.07
C PRO A 128 -24.43 -2.39 4.40
N SER A 129 -24.91 -3.54 4.90
CA SER A 129 -24.38 -4.18 6.11
C SER A 129 -22.95 -4.70 5.89
N LYS A 130 -22.68 -5.36 4.77
CA LYS A 130 -21.36 -5.88 4.39
C LYS A 130 -20.30 -4.80 4.36
N TYR A 131 -20.52 -3.75 3.58
CA TYR A 131 -19.57 -2.65 3.45
C TYR A 131 -19.49 -1.78 4.71
N GLY A 132 -20.61 -1.66 5.45
CA GLY A 132 -20.66 -0.94 6.72
C GLY A 132 -19.95 -1.66 7.88
N LEU A 133 -19.82 -2.99 7.85
CA LEU A 133 -19.06 -3.77 8.83
C LEU A 133 -17.55 -3.55 8.72
N LEU A 134 -17.04 -3.32 7.52
CA LEU A 134 -15.61 -3.25 7.27
C LEU A 134 -14.88 -2.22 8.16
N PRO A 135 -15.34 -0.95 8.26
CA PRO A 135 -14.74 0.04 9.14
C PRO A 135 -15.03 -0.15 10.63
N GLU A 136 -15.90 -1.11 10.99
CA GLU A 136 -16.14 -1.49 12.39
C GLU A 136 -15.27 -2.68 12.82
N LEU A 137 -14.88 -3.53 11.86
CA LEU A 137 -14.02 -4.70 12.07
C LEU A 137 -12.53 -4.40 11.86
N LEU A 138 -12.20 -3.43 11.01
CA LEU A 138 -10.82 -3.09 10.67
C LEU A 138 -10.49 -1.64 11.05
N PRO A 139 -9.26 -1.38 11.53
CA PRO A 139 -8.79 -0.02 11.71
C PRO A 139 -8.68 0.69 10.36
N GLU A 140 -8.81 2.01 10.33
CA GLU A 140 -8.75 2.85 9.13
C GLU A 140 -7.58 2.51 8.20
N ARG A 141 -6.41 2.31 8.79
CA ARG A 141 -5.17 1.94 8.08
C ARG A 141 -5.26 0.61 7.31
N LYS A 142 -6.24 -0.25 7.58
CA LYS A 142 -6.44 -1.54 6.90
C LYS A 142 -7.67 -1.56 6.00
N LEU A 143 -8.40 -0.46 5.84
CA LEU A 143 -9.62 -0.43 5.03
C LEU A 143 -9.37 -0.71 3.54
N SER A 144 -8.33 -0.12 2.96
CA SER A 144 -7.96 -0.41 1.55
C SER A 144 -7.57 -1.87 1.36
N TRP A 145 -6.83 -2.45 2.30
CA TRP A 145 -6.49 -3.87 2.31
C TRP A 145 -7.74 -4.75 2.42
N GLY A 146 -8.66 -4.44 3.34
CA GLY A 146 -9.90 -5.18 3.52
C GLY A 146 -10.82 -5.12 2.29
N ASN A 147 -10.95 -3.95 1.66
CA ASN A 147 -11.69 -3.80 0.41
C ASN A 147 -11.06 -4.60 -0.72
N GLY A 148 -9.74 -4.57 -0.85
CA GLY A 148 -9.02 -5.36 -1.87
C GLY A 148 -9.32 -6.85 -1.77
N PHE A 149 -9.33 -7.42 -0.55
CA PHE A 149 -9.69 -8.82 -0.35
C PHE A 149 -11.18 -9.09 -0.61
N LEU A 150 -12.09 -8.20 -0.19
CA LEU A 150 -13.52 -8.37 -0.47
C LEU A 150 -13.82 -8.37 -1.97
N GLU A 151 -13.19 -7.49 -2.74
CA GLU A 151 -13.33 -7.45 -4.20
C GLU A 151 -12.74 -8.71 -4.85
N LEU A 152 -11.53 -9.12 -4.46
CA LEU A 152 -10.96 -10.39 -4.94
C LEU A 152 -11.91 -11.55 -4.66
N GLY A 153 -12.43 -11.66 -3.43
CA GLY A 153 -13.36 -12.71 -3.05
C GLY A 153 -14.64 -12.68 -3.89
N THR A 154 -15.20 -11.50 -4.12
CA THR A 154 -16.42 -11.31 -4.93
C THR A 154 -16.19 -11.78 -6.38
N PHE A 155 -15.14 -11.32 -7.05
CA PHE A 155 -14.88 -11.71 -8.43
C PHE A 155 -14.49 -13.18 -8.56
N THR A 156 -13.72 -13.72 -7.63
CA THR A 156 -13.39 -15.16 -7.59
C THR A 156 -14.66 -16.01 -7.40
N ALA A 157 -15.57 -15.58 -6.52
CA ALA A 157 -16.84 -16.26 -6.29
C ALA A 157 -17.76 -16.23 -7.53
N ILE A 158 -17.79 -15.11 -8.28
CA ILE A 158 -18.54 -14.98 -9.54
C ILE A 158 -18.02 -16.00 -10.58
N ILE A 159 -16.69 -16.06 -10.76
CA ILE A 159 -16.07 -16.96 -11.75
C ILE A 159 -16.32 -18.43 -11.35
N LEU A 160 -15.96 -18.77 -10.12
CA LEU A 160 -16.14 -20.16 -9.64
C LEU A 160 -17.61 -20.57 -9.62
N GLY A 161 -18.52 -19.66 -9.25
CA GLY A 161 -19.96 -19.90 -9.27
C GLY A 161 -20.47 -20.18 -10.69
N THR A 162 -20.03 -19.39 -11.67
CA THR A 162 -20.40 -19.59 -13.08
C THR A 162 -19.89 -20.93 -13.62
N VAL A 163 -18.61 -21.26 -13.35
CA VAL A 163 -18.01 -22.55 -13.76
C VAL A 163 -18.73 -23.72 -13.08
N SER A 164 -19.00 -23.62 -11.78
CA SER A 164 -19.69 -24.65 -11.03
C SER A 164 -21.13 -24.84 -11.52
N ALA A 165 -21.82 -23.78 -11.92
CA ALA A 165 -23.16 -23.89 -12.51
C ALA A 165 -23.15 -24.67 -13.83
N GLY A 166 -22.16 -24.43 -14.70
CA GLY A 166 -22.00 -25.19 -15.94
C GLY A 166 -21.74 -26.68 -15.66
N PHE A 167 -20.78 -26.97 -14.76
CA PHE A 167 -20.49 -28.33 -14.32
C PHE A 167 -21.73 -29.04 -13.73
N MET A 168 -22.49 -28.35 -12.87
CA MET A 168 -23.71 -28.91 -12.26
C MET A 168 -24.81 -29.15 -13.30
N ALA A 169 -24.97 -28.24 -14.26
CA ALA A 169 -25.96 -28.39 -15.34
C ALA A 169 -25.67 -29.60 -16.24
N GLU A 170 -24.41 -29.90 -16.50
CA GLU A 170 -23.97 -31.04 -17.30
C GLU A 170 -24.01 -32.35 -16.50
N HIS A 171 -23.37 -32.37 -15.32
CA HIS A 171 -23.17 -33.59 -14.53
C HIS A 171 -24.48 -34.11 -13.86
N PHE A 172 -25.35 -33.21 -13.43
CA PHE A 172 -26.64 -33.55 -12.83
C PHE A 172 -27.82 -33.35 -13.80
N ARG A 173 -27.60 -33.56 -15.09
CA ARG A 173 -28.61 -33.43 -16.13
C ARG A 173 -29.75 -34.45 -15.86
N GLY A 174 -30.99 -33.98 -15.75
CA GLY A 174 -32.15 -34.81 -15.35
C GLY A 174 -32.26 -35.12 -13.86
N GLN A 175 -31.29 -34.66 -13.04
CA GLN A 175 -31.32 -34.80 -11.58
C GLN A 175 -31.02 -33.46 -10.90
N HIS A 176 -31.64 -32.37 -11.38
CA HIS A 176 -31.39 -31.00 -10.92
C HIS A 176 -31.61 -30.79 -9.41
N GLY A 177 -32.32 -31.69 -8.74
CA GLY A 177 -32.48 -31.71 -7.29
C GLY A 177 -31.15 -31.84 -6.52
N GLN A 178 -30.16 -32.56 -7.09
CA GLN A 178 -28.83 -32.68 -6.46
C GLN A 178 -28.12 -31.33 -6.43
N SER A 179 -28.21 -30.56 -7.52
CA SER A 179 -27.68 -29.18 -7.58
C SER A 179 -28.35 -28.29 -6.52
N GLY A 180 -29.67 -28.40 -6.37
CA GLY A 180 -30.43 -27.69 -5.34
C GLY A 180 -30.01 -28.08 -3.92
N MET A 181 -29.79 -29.37 -3.64
CA MET A 181 -29.30 -29.83 -2.33
C MET A 181 -27.93 -29.25 -1.98
N ILE A 182 -26.99 -29.21 -2.94
CA ILE A 182 -25.66 -28.59 -2.77
C ILE A 182 -25.82 -27.11 -2.39
N LEU A 183 -26.72 -26.36 -3.04
CA LEU A 183 -26.95 -24.94 -2.74
C LEU A 183 -27.54 -24.74 -1.34
N VAL A 184 -28.44 -25.61 -0.89
CA VAL A 184 -28.98 -25.59 0.48
C VAL A 184 -27.90 -25.84 1.52
N VAL A 185 -27.03 -26.84 1.31
CA VAL A 185 -25.89 -27.11 2.21
C VAL A 185 -24.93 -25.94 2.26
N LEU A 186 -24.58 -25.34 1.12
CA LEU A 186 -23.71 -24.16 1.06
C LEU A 186 -24.32 -22.96 1.80
N SER A 187 -25.64 -22.74 1.71
CA SER A 187 -26.32 -21.68 2.43
C SER A 187 -26.30 -21.92 3.95
N ALA A 188 -26.49 -23.18 4.39
CA ALA A 188 -26.36 -23.54 5.81
C ALA A 188 -24.94 -23.28 6.33
N VAL A 189 -23.89 -23.63 5.56
CA VAL A 189 -22.48 -23.26 5.88
C VAL A 189 -22.34 -21.73 5.96
N GLY A 190 -22.96 -20.98 5.05
CA GLY A 190 -22.96 -19.52 5.07
C GLY A 190 -23.54 -18.93 6.35
N VAL A 191 -24.63 -19.50 6.88
CA VAL A 191 -25.21 -19.11 8.20
C VAL A 191 -24.19 -19.39 9.31
N LEU A 192 -23.62 -20.61 9.37
CA LEU A 192 -22.69 -20.99 10.42
C LEU A 192 -21.47 -20.07 10.44
N VAL A 193 -20.90 -19.75 9.28
CA VAL A 193 -19.77 -18.83 9.17
C VAL A 193 -20.15 -17.41 9.58
N SER A 194 -21.36 -16.94 9.23
CA SER A 194 -21.84 -15.59 9.59
C SER A 194 -21.96 -15.38 11.11
N LEU A 195 -22.14 -16.43 11.89
CA LEU A 195 -22.16 -16.38 13.36
C LEU A 195 -20.80 -15.96 13.92
N GLY A 196 -19.70 -16.19 13.20
CA GLY A 196 -18.34 -15.77 13.55
C GLY A 196 -18.07 -14.28 13.35
N ILE A 197 -18.97 -13.51 12.72
CA ILE A 197 -18.84 -12.05 12.59
C ILE A 197 -18.92 -11.42 13.99
N SER A 198 -18.00 -10.51 14.30
CA SER A 198 -17.94 -9.86 15.61
C SER A 198 -19.20 -9.05 15.90
N LYS A 199 -19.61 -9.00 17.17
CA LYS A 199 -20.76 -8.20 17.59
C LYS A 199 -20.44 -6.71 17.44
N VAL A 200 -21.33 -5.97 16.77
CA VAL A 200 -21.24 -4.52 16.58
C VAL A 200 -22.58 -3.88 17.01
N PRO A 201 -22.58 -2.70 17.62
CA PRO A 201 -23.82 -2.03 18.00
C PRO A 201 -24.58 -1.53 16.76
N ALA A 202 -25.87 -1.26 16.92
CA ALA A 202 -26.65 -0.55 15.92
C ALA A 202 -26.19 0.91 15.81
N ALA A 203 -26.13 1.44 14.59
CA ALA A 203 -25.70 2.82 14.35
C ALA A 203 -26.74 3.85 14.79
N ASP A 204 -28.04 3.60 14.51
CA ASP A 204 -29.18 4.42 14.92
C ASP A 204 -30.41 3.56 15.21
N PRO A 205 -30.58 3.06 16.46
CA PRO A 205 -31.72 2.19 16.83
C PRO A 205 -33.08 2.88 16.73
N ARG A 206 -33.14 4.22 16.73
CA ARG A 206 -34.41 4.98 16.70
C ARG A 206 -34.84 5.39 15.29
N ARG A 207 -34.07 5.01 14.28
CA ARG A 207 -34.36 5.36 12.87
C ARG A 207 -35.73 4.84 12.43
N LYS A 208 -36.55 5.74 11.84
CA LYS A 208 -37.86 5.40 11.30
C LYS A 208 -37.75 5.02 9.81
N PHE A 209 -38.52 4.02 9.41
CA PHE A 209 -38.64 3.63 8.00
C PHE A 209 -39.42 4.70 7.22
N ARG A 210 -38.92 5.08 6.06
CA ARG A 210 -39.56 6.03 5.14
C ARG A 210 -39.76 5.34 3.81
N ALA A 211 -41.01 5.23 3.36
CA ALA A 211 -41.35 4.56 2.09
C ALA A 211 -41.07 5.43 0.82
N ASN A 212 -40.96 6.77 0.98
CA ASN A 212 -40.65 7.67 -0.15
C ASN A 212 -39.13 7.67 -0.45
N PHE A 213 -38.62 6.60 -1.08
CA PHE A 213 -37.22 6.45 -1.44
C PHE A 213 -36.69 7.53 -2.41
N PRO A 214 -37.42 7.95 -3.48
CA PRO A 214 -36.92 9.02 -4.35
C PRO A 214 -36.75 10.35 -3.63
N GLY A 215 -37.74 10.76 -2.85
CA GLY A 215 -37.65 12.00 -2.04
C GLY A 215 -36.53 11.94 -0.99
N GLU A 216 -36.34 10.78 -0.38
CA GLU A 216 -35.26 10.54 0.59
C GLU A 216 -33.90 10.58 -0.11
N LEU A 217 -33.73 9.98 -1.29
CA LEU A 217 -32.51 10.04 -2.08
C LEU A 217 -32.13 11.49 -2.45
N ILE A 218 -33.11 12.26 -2.94
CA ILE A 218 -32.89 13.68 -3.31
C ILE A 218 -32.51 14.52 -2.08
N SER A 219 -33.20 14.34 -0.96
CA SER A 219 -32.87 15.09 0.27
C SER A 219 -31.48 14.77 0.78
N ARG A 220 -31.03 13.53 0.65
CA ARG A 220 -29.71 13.03 1.08
C ARG A 220 -28.58 13.49 0.20
N THR A 221 -28.74 13.37 -1.13
CA THR A 221 -27.74 13.91 -2.06
C THR A 221 -27.58 15.42 -1.89
N ARG A 222 -28.63 16.12 -1.48
CA ARG A 222 -28.57 17.54 -1.13
C ARG A 222 -27.77 17.79 0.17
N SER A 223 -27.82 16.87 1.14
CA SER A 223 -27.05 16.98 2.38
C SER A 223 -25.54 16.78 2.19
N TRP A 224 -25.11 16.11 1.09
CA TRP A 224 -23.69 15.88 0.76
C TRP A 224 -23.03 17.09 0.08
N ARG A 225 -23.79 18.12 -0.31
CA ARG A 225 -23.26 19.30 -1.05
C ARG A 225 -22.08 19.99 -0.37
N GLY A 226 -21.97 19.87 0.96
CA GLY A 226 -20.84 20.38 1.73
C GLY A 226 -19.61 19.48 1.76
N ASP A 227 -19.75 18.18 1.44
CA ASP A 227 -18.67 17.19 1.49
C ASP A 227 -18.23 16.79 0.06
N ARG A 228 -17.43 17.63 -0.57
CA ARG A 228 -16.91 17.39 -1.93
C ARG A 228 -16.22 16.03 -2.07
N PRO A 229 -15.30 15.59 -1.17
CA PRO A 229 -14.68 14.28 -1.29
C PRO A 229 -15.68 13.13 -1.31
N LEU A 230 -16.75 13.18 -0.52
CA LEU A 230 -17.81 12.16 -0.53
C LEU A 230 -18.55 12.12 -1.87
N ILE A 231 -18.94 13.29 -2.39
CA ILE A 231 -19.61 13.37 -3.71
C ILE A 231 -18.74 12.74 -4.78
N TRP A 232 -17.44 13.07 -4.81
CA TRP A 232 -16.51 12.52 -5.78
C TRP A 232 -16.33 11.01 -5.66
N ALA A 233 -16.33 10.47 -4.43
CA ALA A 233 -16.29 9.03 -4.22
C ALA A 233 -17.57 8.35 -4.75
N VAL A 234 -18.75 8.94 -4.53
CA VAL A 234 -20.02 8.42 -5.06
C VAL A 234 -20.02 8.45 -6.60
N VAL A 235 -19.63 9.57 -7.20
CA VAL A 235 -19.56 9.71 -8.68
C VAL A 235 -18.54 8.71 -9.26
N GLY A 236 -17.36 8.57 -8.66
CA GLY A 236 -16.37 7.59 -9.10
C GLY A 236 -16.86 6.16 -8.99
N ASN A 237 -17.61 5.83 -7.94
CA ASN A 237 -18.21 4.51 -7.78
C ASN A 237 -19.29 4.23 -8.83
N ILE A 238 -20.15 5.20 -9.13
CA ILE A 238 -21.16 5.11 -10.19
C ILE A 238 -20.48 4.91 -11.54
N PHE A 239 -19.47 5.74 -11.85
CA PHE A 239 -18.70 5.67 -13.08
C PHE A 239 -18.04 4.30 -13.27
N PHE A 240 -17.41 3.74 -12.22
CA PHE A 240 -16.78 2.43 -12.27
C PHE A 240 -17.80 1.33 -12.60
N ASN A 241 -18.95 1.31 -11.92
CA ASN A 241 -19.99 0.30 -12.15
C ASN A 241 -20.64 0.44 -13.53
N PHE A 242 -20.89 1.67 -13.99
CA PHE A 242 -21.35 1.97 -15.36
C PHE A 242 -20.37 1.44 -16.40
N LEU A 243 -19.08 1.81 -16.27
CA LEU A 243 -18.03 1.39 -17.18
C LEU A 243 -17.83 -0.12 -17.17
N GLY A 244 -17.82 -0.74 -15.98
CA GLY A 244 -17.70 -2.18 -15.81
C GLY A 244 -18.82 -2.94 -16.52
N ALA A 245 -20.05 -2.51 -16.38
CA ALA A 245 -21.21 -3.10 -17.07
C ALA A 245 -21.10 -2.93 -18.59
N LEU A 246 -20.74 -1.75 -19.08
CA LEU A 246 -20.55 -1.47 -20.49
C LEU A 246 -19.43 -2.35 -21.10
N LEU A 247 -18.32 -2.49 -20.39
CA LEU A 247 -17.19 -3.31 -20.82
C LEU A 247 -17.54 -4.80 -20.82
N LEU A 248 -18.23 -5.32 -19.80
CA LEU A 248 -18.65 -6.72 -19.74
C LEU A 248 -19.56 -7.09 -20.91
N LEU A 249 -20.52 -6.24 -21.24
CA LEU A 249 -21.38 -6.43 -22.41
C LEU A 249 -20.54 -6.40 -23.72
N ASN A 250 -19.67 -5.39 -23.86
CA ASN A 250 -18.86 -5.25 -25.06
C ASN A 250 -17.85 -6.39 -25.25
N VAL A 251 -17.27 -6.93 -24.18
CA VAL A 251 -16.35 -8.09 -24.24
C VAL A 251 -17.04 -9.33 -24.82
N PHE A 252 -18.32 -9.54 -24.46
CA PHE A 252 -19.11 -10.63 -25.03
C PHE A 252 -19.21 -10.52 -26.55
N PHE A 253 -19.66 -9.36 -27.05
CA PHE A 253 -19.80 -9.12 -28.50
C PHE A 253 -18.45 -9.06 -29.23
N TYR A 254 -17.41 -8.52 -28.59
CA TYR A 254 -16.06 -8.54 -29.15
C TYR A 254 -15.54 -9.98 -29.34
N GLY A 255 -15.80 -10.85 -28.38
CA GLY A 255 -15.46 -12.27 -28.46
C GLY A 255 -16.20 -12.97 -29.60
N ALA A 256 -17.52 -12.75 -29.71
CA ALA A 256 -18.36 -13.38 -30.71
C ALA A 256 -18.13 -12.85 -32.12
N ASP A 257 -18.13 -11.51 -32.30
CA ASP A 257 -18.17 -10.88 -33.62
C ASP A 257 -16.78 -10.64 -34.20
N VAL A 258 -15.79 -10.26 -33.36
CA VAL A 258 -14.44 -9.88 -33.81
C VAL A 258 -13.48 -11.06 -33.75
N LEU A 259 -13.42 -11.74 -32.57
CA LEU A 259 -12.53 -12.89 -32.40
C LEU A 259 -13.08 -14.20 -32.97
N LYS A 260 -14.38 -14.25 -33.29
CA LYS A 260 -15.08 -15.49 -33.68
C LYS A 260 -14.86 -16.62 -32.68
N ALA A 261 -14.78 -16.25 -31.41
CA ALA A 261 -14.46 -17.15 -30.31
C ALA A 261 -15.68 -18.00 -29.92
N GLY A 262 -15.44 -19.25 -29.51
CA GLY A 262 -16.47 -20.09 -28.95
C GLY A 262 -16.91 -19.62 -27.54
N GLU A 263 -18.05 -20.14 -27.08
CA GLU A 263 -18.65 -19.74 -25.79
C GLU A 263 -17.69 -19.86 -24.61
N ALA A 264 -16.92 -20.95 -24.55
CA ALA A 264 -15.90 -21.14 -23.50
C ALA A 264 -14.80 -20.07 -23.54
N GLN A 265 -14.36 -19.66 -24.74
CA GLN A 265 -13.33 -18.64 -24.91
C GLN A 265 -13.84 -17.24 -24.52
N ILE A 266 -15.13 -16.94 -24.80
CA ILE A 266 -15.78 -15.71 -24.32
C ILE A 266 -15.86 -15.72 -22.79
N GLY A 267 -16.13 -16.87 -22.19
CA GLY A 267 -16.06 -17.06 -20.74
C GLY A 267 -14.66 -16.72 -20.19
N TRP A 268 -13.58 -17.15 -20.86
CA TRP A 268 -12.20 -16.82 -20.46
C TRP A 268 -11.89 -15.33 -20.57
N LEU A 269 -12.43 -14.61 -21.56
CA LEU A 269 -12.29 -13.15 -21.68
C LEU A 269 -12.87 -12.44 -20.48
N ASN A 270 -14.09 -12.80 -20.08
CA ASN A 270 -14.73 -12.22 -18.89
C ASN A 270 -13.99 -12.63 -17.60
N ALA A 271 -13.52 -13.89 -17.51
CA ALA A 271 -12.72 -14.34 -16.37
C ALA A 271 -11.40 -13.57 -16.26
N ALA A 272 -10.70 -13.29 -17.38
CA ALA A 272 -9.47 -12.53 -17.38
C ALA A 272 -9.67 -11.11 -16.83
N LEU A 273 -10.76 -10.44 -17.23
CA LEU A 273 -11.13 -9.13 -16.70
C LEU A 273 -11.39 -9.21 -15.17
N ALA A 274 -12.17 -10.18 -14.72
CA ALA A 274 -12.54 -10.34 -13.31
C ALA A 274 -11.34 -10.72 -12.44
N VAL A 275 -10.47 -11.64 -12.90
CA VAL A 275 -9.20 -11.99 -12.22
C VAL A 275 -8.30 -10.75 -12.15
N GLY A 276 -8.23 -9.98 -13.23
CA GLY A 276 -7.51 -8.71 -13.25
C GLY A 276 -7.99 -7.77 -12.15
N ILE A 277 -9.31 -7.52 -12.05
CA ILE A 277 -9.89 -6.65 -11.00
C ILE A 277 -9.54 -7.18 -9.62
N GLY A 278 -9.67 -8.47 -9.37
CA GLY A 278 -9.35 -9.10 -8.08
C GLY A 278 -7.88 -8.89 -7.69
N LEU A 279 -6.94 -9.22 -8.59
CA LEU A 279 -5.50 -9.05 -8.35
C LEU A 279 -5.12 -7.57 -8.18
N GLY A 280 -5.66 -6.69 -9.02
CA GLY A 280 -5.45 -5.25 -8.93
C GLY A 280 -5.98 -4.68 -7.61
N SER A 281 -7.14 -5.15 -7.14
CA SER A 281 -7.73 -4.72 -5.88
C SER A 281 -6.86 -5.11 -4.68
N VAL A 282 -6.33 -6.33 -4.68
CA VAL A 282 -5.39 -6.78 -3.64
C VAL A 282 -4.09 -5.96 -3.70
N ALA A 283 -3.53 -5.76 -4.90
CA ALA A 283 -2.34 -4.94 -5.09
C ALA A 283 -2.55 -3.50 -4.60
N ALA A 284 -3.70 -2.88 -4.92
CA ALA A 284 -4.08 -1.56 -4.42
C ALA A 284 -4.17 -1.53 -2.89
N GLY A 285 -4.75 -2.56 -2.28
CA GLY A 285 -4.83 -2.71 -0.83
C GLY A 285 -3.44 -2.75 -0.16
N TYR A 286 -2.51 -3.52 -0.72
CA TYR A 286 -1.13 -3.60 -0.22
C TYR A 286 -0.34 -2.31 -0.46
N LEU A 287 -0.45 -1.71 -1.65
CA LEU A 287 0.22 -0.44 -1.99
C LEU A 287 -0.27 0.72 -1.15
N SER A 288 -1.53 0.71 -0.73
CA SER A 288 -2.10 1.69 0.21
C SER A 288 -1.42 1.65 1.58
N GLY A 289 -0.82 0.52 1.97
CA GLY A 289 -0.13 0.37 3.24
C GLY A 289 -1.06 0.64 4.43
N ASN A 290 -0.71 1.64 5.25
CA ASN A 290 -1.47 1.98 6.47
C ASN A 290 -2.44 3.18 6.29
N LYS A 291 -2.77 3.55 5.05
CA LYS A 291 -3.63 4.72 4.72
C LYS A 291 -4.51 4.41 3.51
N ILE A 292 -5.46 5.31 3.20
CA ILE A 292 -6.18 5.30 1.93
C ILE A 292 -5.33 6.08 0.91
N GLU A 293 -4.80 5.39 -0.10
CA GLU A 293 -3.89 5.99 -1.09
C GLU A 293 -4.68 6.51 -2.30
N TYR A 294 -5.05 7.79 -2.26
CA TYR A 294 -5.83 8.42 -3.33
C TYR A 294 -5.09 8.57 -4.66
N GLY A 295 -3.76 8.53 -4.65
CA GLY A 295 -2.94 8.57 -5.86
C GLY A 295 -3.11 7.37 -6.80
N LEU A 296 -3.67 6.26 -6.28
CA LEU A 296 -4.02 5.09 -7.08
C LEU A 296 -5.20 5.34 -8.03
N VAL A 297 -6.14 6.25 -7.69
CA VAL A 297 -7.33 6.53 -8.50
C VAL A 297 -6.98 7.05 -9.90
N PRO A 298 -6.19 8.15 -10.05
CA PRO A 298 -5.79 8.61 -11.37
C PRO A 298 -4.87 7.61 -12.11
N LEU A 299 -4.05 6.85 -11.39
CA LEU A 299 -3.22 5.80 -11.99
C LEU A 299 -4.09 4.66 -12.55
N GLY A 300 -5.10 4.22 -11.79
CA GLY A 300 -6.08 3.23 -12.24
C GLY A 300 -6.87 3.72 -13.45
N ALA A 301 -7.39 4.95 -13.41
CA ALA A 301 -8.10 5.56 -14.54
C ALA A 301 -7.22 5.62 -15.80
N PHE A 302 -5.97 6.03 -15.67
CA PHE A 302 -5.01 6.04 -16.79
C PHE A 302 -4.75 4.64 -17.33
N GLY A 303 -4.56 3.64 -16.46
CA GLY A 303 -4.37 2.25 -16.86
C GLY A 303 -5.58 1.68 -17.61
N ILE A 304 -6.81 1.99 -17.17
CA ILE A 304 -8.05 1.62 -17.86
C ILE A 304 -8.08 2.28 -19.23
N THR A 305 -7.78 3.59 -19.33
CA THR A 305 -7.72 4.32 -20.59
C THR A 305 -6.79 3.65 -21.60
N VAL A 306 -5.55 3.38 -21.18
CA VAL A 306 -4.54 2.74 -22.04
C VAL A 306 -5.00 1.35 -22.48
N ALA A 307 -5.52 0.54 -21.55
CA ALA A 307 -5.99 -0.82 -21.88
C ALA A 307 -7.17 -0.80 -22.84
N CYS A 308 -8.15 0.11 -22.68
CA CYS A 308 -9.25 0.30 -23.61
C CYS A 308 -8.73 0.68 -25.01
N LEU A 309 -7.79 1.62 -25.10
CA LEU A 309 -7.20 2.04 -26.38
C LEU A 309 -6.41 0.89 -27.03
N LEU A 310 -5.69 0.09 -26.26
CA LEU A 310 -4.99 -1.10 -26.78
C LEU A 310 -5.96 -2.18 -27.31
N LEU A 311 -7.17 -2.27 -26.79
CA LEU A 311 -8.20 -3.20 -27.27
C LEU A 311 -8.86 -2.74 -28.59
N THR A 312 -8.64 -1.50 -29.03
CA THR A 312 -9.12 -1.01 -30.34
C THR A 312 -8.29 -1.51 -31.52
N VAL A 313 -7.08 -1.99 -31.27
CA VAL A 313 -6.17 -2.45 -32.32
C VAL A 313 -6.77 -3.67 -33.04
N PRO A 314 -6.87 -3.64 -34.37
CA PRO A 314 -7.43 -4.75 -35.14
C PRO A 314 -6.48 -5.97 -35.16
N GLY A 315 -7.04 -7.16 -35.42
CA GLY A 315 -6.25 -8.40 -35.60
C GLY A 315 -5.64 -8.96 -34.32
N LEU A 316 -6.21 -8.68 -33.15
CA LEU A 316 -5.74 -9.24 -31.90
C LEU A 316 -6.00 -10.75 -31.82
N SER A 317 -4.99 -11.51 -31.36
CA SER A 317 -5.18 -12.89 -30.97
C SER A 317 -5.93 -13.04 -29.66
N LEU A 318 -6.52 -14.20 -29.39
CA LEU A 318 -7.20 -14.50 -28.13
C LEU A 318 -6.30 -14.23 -26.92
N TRP A 319 -5.05 -14.70 -26.92
CA TRP A 319 -4.11 -14.53 -25.82
C TRP A 319 -3.72 -13.06 -25.59
N SER A 320 -3.58 -12.29 -26.69
CA SER A 320 -3.33 -10.85 -26.60
C SER A 320 -4.51 -10.10 -25.99
N THR A 321 -5.74 -10.49 -26.34
CA THR A 321 -6.96 -9.91 -25.79
C THR A 321 -7.12 -10.27 -24.31
N LEU A 322 -6.91 -11.54 -23.93
CA LEU A 322 -6.94 -11.98 -22.52
C LEU A 322 -5.97 -11.16 -21.66
N SER A 323 -4.73 -10.99 -22.12
CA SER A 323 -3.73 -10.21 -21.37
C SER A 323 -4.13 -8.74 -21.20
N ARG A 324 -4.68 -8.11 -22.25
CA ARG A 324 -5.14 -6.70 -22.19
C ARG A 324 -6.35 -6.54 -21.30
N LEU A 325 -7.30 -7.49 -21.32
CA LEU A 325 -8.44 -7.48 -20.40
C LEU A 325 -8.01 -7.70 -18.94
N ALA A 326 -7.03 -8.56 -18.70
CA ALA A 326 -6.46 -8.72 -17.37
C ALA A 326 -5.79 -7.43 -16.86
N ILE A 327 -5.04 -6.71 -17.72
CA ILE A 327 -4.44 -5.41 -17.41
C ILE A 327 -5.53 -4.35 -17.15
N LEU A 328 -6.59 -4.34 -17.97
CA LEU A 328 -7.74 -3.45 -17.78
C LEU A 328 -8.39 -3.69 -16.43
N GLY A 329 -8.65 -4.93 -16.09
CA GLY A 329 -9.20 -5.31 -14.80
C GLY A 329 -8.28 -4.91 -13.65
N PHE A 330 -6.97 -5.17 -13.77
CA PHE A 330 -5.97 -4.81 -12.77
C PHE A 330 -5.97 -3.29 -12.48
N ALA A 331 -6.02 -2.47 -13.53
CA ALA A 331 -6.15 -1.02 -13.40
C ALA A 331 -7.49 -0.61 -12.76
N GLY A 332 -8.57 -1.36 -13.05
CA GLY A 332 -9.88 -1.20 -12.41
C GLY A 332 -9.83 -1.38 -10.90
N GLY A 333 -9.06 -2.35 -10.40
CA GLY A 333 -8.82 -2.55 -8.97
C GLY A 333 -8.15 -1.35 -8.29
N PHE A 334 -7.18 -0.73 -8.97
CA PHE A 334 -6.51 0.49 -8.47
C PHE A 334 -7.47 1.68 -8.39
N PHE A 335 -8.44 1.75 -9.30
CA PHE A 335 -9.43 2.81 -9.30
C PHE A 335 -10.46 2.64 -8.18
N ILE A 336 -11.04 1.44 -8.03
CA ILE A 336 -12.21 1.24 -7.14
C ILE A 336 -11.85 1.12 -5.66
N VAL A 337 -10.71 0.49 -5.31
CA VAL A 337 -10.37 0.21 -3.90
C VAL A 337 -10.25 1.48 -3.04
N PRO A 338 -9.53 2.55 -3.44
CA PRO A 338 -9.49 3.79 -2.65
C PRO A 338 -10.84 4.49 -2.56
N ILE A 339 -11.65 4.42 -3.63
CA ILE A 339 -12.99 5.00 -3.68
C ILE A 339 -13.91 4.30 -2.68
N SER A 340 -13.93 2.95 -2.68
CA SER A 340 -14.71 2.16 -1.74
C SER A 340 -14.28 2.42 -0.29
N ALA A 341 -12.98 2.50 -0.04
CA ALA A 341 -12.45 2.82 1.29
C ALA A 341 -12.89 4.23 1.75
N LEU A 342 -12.89 5.22 0.86
CA LEU A 342 -13.34 6.58 1.16
C LEU A 342 -14.83 6.63 1.47
N LEU A 343 -15.67 5.94 0.69
CA LEU A 343 -17.12 5.82 0.93
C LEU A 343 -17.44 5.21 2.29
N GLN A 344 -16.59 4.31 2.78
CA GLN A 344 -16.77 3.65 4.08
C GLN A 344 -16.20 4.45 5.25
N HIS A 345 -15.13 5.21 5.01
CA HIS A 345 -14.46 5.97 6.07
C HIS A 345 -15.07 7.34 6.31
N ARG A 346 -15.41 8.08 5.25
CA ARG A 346 -15.79 9.48 5.31
C ARG A 346 -17.11 9.78 6.02
N PRO A 347 -18.21 9.02 5.82
CA PRO A 347 -19.49 9.32 6.45
C PRO A 347 -19.47 9.11 7.96
N ASP A 348 -20.26 9.91 8.68
CA ASP A 348 -20.52 9.71 10.10
C ASP A 348 -21.05 8.30 10.39
N LYS A 349 -20.69 7.73 11.53
CA LYS A 349 -21.06 6.36 11.91
C LYS A 349 -22.57 6.12 11.85
N SER A 350 -23.39 7.11 12.21
CA SER A 350 -24.86 7.05 12.18
C SER A 350 -25.47 7.08 10.79
N LYS A 351 -24.73 7.52 9.76
CA LYS A 351 -25.21 7.69 8.37
C LYS A 351 -24.55 6.79 7.35
N LYS A 352 -23.62 5.91 7.77
CA LYS A 352 -22.83 5.06 6.85
C LYS A 352 -23.71 4.13 6.01
N GLY A 353 -24.65 3.43 6.61
CA GLY A 353 -25.56 2.52 5.90
C GLY A 353 -26.38 3.26 4.85
N GLU A 354 -26.80 4.46 5.17
CA GLU A 354 -27.55 5.35 4.28
C GLU A 354 -26.74 5.77 3.06
N VAL A 355 -25.51 6.25 3.27
CA VAL A 355 -24.63 6.68 2.19
C VAL A 355 -24.28 5.50 1.28
N LEU A 356 -23.94 4.35 1.86
CA LEU A 356 -23.62 3.15 1.10
C LEU A 356 -24.80 2.62 0.30
N ALA A 357 -26.01 2.64 0.87
CA ALA A 357 -27.24 2.26 0.17
C ALA A 357 -27.54 3.18 -1.00
N SER A 358 -27.40 4.49 -0.80
CA SER A 358 -27.61 5.49 -1.86
C SER A 358 -26.58 5.37 -2.97
N ALA A 359 -25.30 5.17 -2.63
CA ALA A 359 -24.24 4.93 -3.59
C ALA A 359 -24.47 3.65 -4.39
N ASN A 360 -24.92 2.58 -3.72
CA ASN A 360 -25.26 1.31 -4.36
C ASN A 360 -26.44 1.44 -5.33
N LEU A 361 -27.54 2.08 -4.88
CA LEU A 361 -28.69 2.35 -5.74
C LEU A 361 -28.27 3.14 -7.01
N LEU A 362 -27.54 4.23 -6.85
CA LEU A 362 -27.08 5.04 -7.97
C LEU A 362 -26.13 4.27 -8.90
N SER A 363 -25.31 3.36 -8.35
CA SER A 363 -24.45 2.49 -9.16
C SER A 363 -25.24 1.52 -10.01
N PHE A 364 -26.33 0.93 -9.49
CA PHE A 364 -27.23 0.08 -10.29
C PHE A 364 -28.00 0.86 -11.36
N VAL A 365 -28.38 2.11 -11.09
CA VAL A 365 -28.87 3.02 -12.14
C VAL A 365 -27.80 3.22 -13.21
N GLY A 366 -26.53 3.40 -12.83
CA GLY A 366 -25.39 3.46 -13.75
C GLY A 366 -25.25 2.18 -14.60
N VAL A 367 -25.37 1.01 -14.00
CA VAL A 367 -25.35 -0.30 -14.70
C VAL A 367 -26.49 -0.38 -15.74
N PHE A 368 -27.69 0.07 -15.38
CA PHE A 368 -28.84 0.11 -16.29
C PHE A 368 -28.58 1.06 -17.47
N LEU A 369 -28.05 2.26 -17.19
CA LEU A 369 -27.68 3.23 -18.24
C LEU A 369 -26.59 2.66 -19.16
N ALA A 370 -25.66 1.86 -18.68
CA ALA A 370 -24.65 1.22 -19.49
C ALA A 370 -25.26 0.29 -20.55
N SER A 371 -26.30 -0.47 -20.21
CA SER A 371 -27.02 -1.30 -21.18
C SER A 371 -27.70 -0.46 -22.25
N GLY A 372 -28.34 0.65 -21.87
CA GLY A 372 -28.93 1.61 -22.81
C GLY A 372 -27.89 2.25 -23.73
N VAL A 373 -26.74 2.67 -23.18
CA VAL A 373 -25.64 3.24 -23.96
C VAL A 373 -25.06 2.21 -24.92
N HIS A 374 -24.87 0.95 -24.47
CA HIS A 374 -24.41 -0.14 -25.32
C HIS A 374 -25.38 -0.37 -26.49
N PHE A 375 -26.69 -0.42 -26.22
CA PHE A 375 -27.72 -0.56 -27.23
C PHE A 375 -27.66 0.58 -28.26
N LEU A 376 -27.59 1.83 -27.80
CA LEU A 376 -27.44 2.98 -28.66
C LEU A 376 -26.22 2.88 -29.58
N LEU A 377 -25.06 2.54 -29.00
CA LEU A 377 -23.81 2.43 -29.76
C LEU A 377 -23.84 1.24 -30.73
N ALA A 378 -24.23 0.05 -30.28
CA ALA A 378 -24.18 -1.15 -31.10
C ALA A 378 -25.32 -1.26 -32.13
N VAL A 379 -26.57 -0.91 -31.73
CA VAL A 379 -27.75 -1.15 -32.55
C VAL A 379 -28.18 0.08 -33.31
N VAL A 380 -28.19 1.26 -32.66
CA VAL A 380 -28.66 2.50 -33.33
C VAL A 380 -27.56 3.14 -34.17
N PHE A 381 -26.33 3.23 -33.63
CA PHE A 381 -25.18 3.82 -34.32
C PHE A 381 -24.32 2.81 -35.06
N TYR A 382 -24.65 1.51 -35.02
CA TYR A 382 -23.94 0.42 -35.71
C TYR A 382 -22.42 0.42 -35.44
N GLN A 383 -21.99 0.77 -34.21
CA GLN A 383 -20.57 0.77 -33.86
C GLN A 383 -20.06 -0.63 -33.63
N SER A 384 -18.89 -0.95 -34.17
CA SER A 384 -18.22 -2.22 -33.93
C SER A 384 -17.74 -2.29 -32.44
N PRO A 385 -17.62 -3.51 -31.87
CA PRO A 385 -17.14 -3.67 -30.50
C PRO A 385 -15.76 -3.01 -30.23
N GLY A 386 -14.87 -2.98 -31.25
CA GLY A 386 -13.60 -2.25 -31.16
C GLY A 386 -13.76 -0.75 -30.99
N ARG A 387 -14.75 -0.13 -31.69
CA ARG A 387 -15.07 1.30 -31.54
C ARG A 387 -15.74 1.59 -30.20
N ILE A 388 -16.49 0.64 -29.64
CA ILE A 388 -17.08 0.81 -28.29
C ILE A 388 -15.94 0.82 -27.24
N PHE A 389 -14.87 0.03 -27.40
CA PHE A 389 -13.67 0.17 -26.55
C PHE A 389 -13.02 1.55 -26.69
N LEU A 390 -13.02 2.15 -27.89
CA LEU A 390 -12.53 3.53 -28.09
C LEU A 390 -13.38 4.54 -27.29
N VAL A 391 -14.72 4.42 -27.37
CA VAL A 391 -15.63 5.28 -26.59
C VAL A 391 -15.36 5.14 -25.08
N CYS A 392 -15.21 3.90 -24.57
CA CYS A 392 -14.83 3.64 -23.19
C CYS A 392 -13.47 4.28 -22.87
N GLY A 393 -12.49 4.20 -23.77
CA GLY A 393 -11.17 4.82 -23.64
C GLY A 393 -11.25 6.35 -23.55
N VAL A 394 -12.07 7.00 -24.35
CA VAL A 394 -12.28 8.46 -24.32
C VAL A 394 -12.99 8.88 -23.03
N LEU A 395 -14.01 8.15 -22.60
CA LEU A 395 -14.71 8.43 -21.34
C LEU A 395 -13.76 8.29 -20.13
N THR A 396 -12.93 7.25 -20.13
CA THR A 396 -11.96 7.06 -19.05
C THR A 396 -10.81 8.04 -19.13
N LEU A 397 -10.42 8.52 -20.31
CA LEU A 397 -9.46 9.62 -20.47
C LEU A 397 -10.00 10.90 -19.82
N ALA A 398 -11.24 11.24 -20.05
CA ALA A 398 -11.88 12.39 -19.39
C ALA A 398 -11.89 12.22 -17.86
N ALA A 399 -12.23 11.01 -17.35
CA ALA A 399 -12.16 10.70 -15.92
C ALA A 399 -10.72 10.76 -15.39
N THR A 400 -9.72 10.35 -16.19
CA THR A 400 -8.29 10.45 -15.84
C THR A 400 -7.87 11.90 -15.69
N VAL A 401 -8.12 12.73 -16.69
CA VAL A 401 -7.79 14.17 -16.64
C VAL A 401 -8.47 14.82 -15.45
N TYR A 402 -9.75 14.53 -15.25
CA TYR A 402 -10.51 15.04 -14.13
C TYR A 402 -9.93 14.62 -12.77
N SER A 403 -9.57 13.34 -12.59
CA SER A 403 -8.98 12.83 -11.35
C SER A 403 -7.58 13.39 -11.09
N VAL A 404 -6.78 13.61 -12.14
CA VAL A 404 -5.46 14.27 -12.04
C VAL A 404 -5.61 15.74 -11.61
N VAL A 405 -6.58 16.46 -12.16
CA VAL A 405 -6.87 17.86 -11.77
C VAL A 405 -7.40 17.94 -10.33
N LEU A 406 -8.17 16.95 -9.91
CA LEU A 406 -8.75 16.91 -8.57
C LEU A 406 -7.76 16.48 -7.48
N LEU A 407 -6.87 15.52 -7.79
CA LEU A 407 -5.97 14.87 -6.85
C LEU A 407 -4.48 14.99 -7.25
N PRO A 408 -4.00 16.18 -7.68
CA PRO A 408 -2.65 16.33 -8.22
C PRO A 408 -1.57 16.03 -7.14
N ASP A 409 -1.81 16.50 -5.90
CA ASP A 409 -0.90 16.27 -4.77
C ASP A 409 -0.77 14.78 -4.44
N SER A 410 -1.88 14.05 -4.44
CA SER A 410 -1.91 12.63 -4.07
C SER A 410 -1.22 11.77 -5.12
N LEU A 411 -1.48 12.04 -6.41
CA LEU A 411 -0.82 11.35 -7.51
C LEU A 411 0.69 11.59 -7.49
N LEU A 412 1.11 12.84 -7.36
CA LEU A 412 2.53 13.19 -7.34
C LEU A 412 3.24 12.55 -6.16
N ARG A 413 2.66 12.60 -4.95
CA ARG A 413 3.21 11.92 -3.76
C ARG A 413 3.31 10.42 -3.95
N PHE A 414 2.30 9.80 -4.55
CA PHE A 414 2.33 8.36 -4.81
C PHE A 414 3.45 7.99 -5.80
N ILE A 415 3.59 8.73 -6.90
CA ILE A 415 4.68 8.54 -7.86
C ILE A 415 6.05 8.71 -7.17
N LEU A 416 6.22 9.77 -6.39
CA LEU A 416 7.46 10.02 -5.65
C LEU A 416 7.72 8.91 -4.61
N TRP A 417 6.67 8.41 -3.94
CA TRP A 417 6.79 7.30 -3.01
C TRP A 417 7.22 6.01 -3.71
N VAL A 418 6.67 5.68 -4.89
CA VAL A 418 7.09 4.51 -5.69
C VAL A 418 8.55 4.68 -6.12
N LEU A 419 8.92 5.83 -6.69
CA LEU A 419 10.29 6.13 -7.12
C LEU A 419 11.28 6.06 -5.94
N THR A 420 10.92 6.62 -4.80
CA THR A 420 11.79 6.57 -3.62
C THR A 420 11.90 5.17 -3.03
N LYS A 421 10.84 4.37 -3.05
CA LYS A 421 10.86 2.96 -2.57
C LYS A 421 11.66 2.03 -3.48
N THR A 422 11.74 2.31 -4.78
CA THR A 422 12.56 1.54 -5.73
C THR A 422 14.04 1.88 -5.64
N ILE A 423 14.37 3.17 -5.48
CA ILE A 423 15.75 3.66 -5.41
C ILE A 423 16.28 3.64 -3.97
N TYR A 424 15.42 3.93 -2.98
CA TYR A 424 15.77 4.05 -1.58
C TYR A 424 14.95 3.10 -0.69
N ARG A 425 15.61 2.53 0.30
CA ARG A 425 14.93 1.77 1.37
C ARG A 425 14.79 2.67 2.58
N ILE A 426 13.68 3.40 2.66
CA ILE A 426 13.44 4.37 3.71
C ILE A 426 13.02 3.65 5.00
N HIS A 427 13.72 3.93 6.09
CA HIS A 427 13.37 3.57 7.45
C HIS A 427 12.98 4.82 8.23
N VAL A 428 11.77 4.86 8.77
CA VAL A 428 11.25 6.03 9.51
C VAL A 428 11.25 5.72 11.00
N ILE A 429 11.85 6.63 11.78
CA ILE A 429 11.90 6.58 13.24
C ILE A 429 11.20 7.84 13.78
N GLY A 430 10.48 7.73 14.90
CA GLY A 430 9.85 8.88 15.55
C GLY A 430 8.65 9.46 14.82
N ARG A 431 7.95 8.67 14.01
CA ARG A 431 6.78 9.13 13.25
C ARG A 431 5.67 9.68 14.14
N GLU A 432 5.57 9.19 15.37
CA GLU A 432 4.65 9.64 16.43
C GLU A 432 4.90 11.09 16.88
N ASN A 433 6.08 11.64 16.60
CA ASN A 433 6.44 13.02 16.89
C ASN A 433 5.90 14.03 15.84
N ILE A 434 5.33 13.53 14.74
CA ILE A 434 4.68 14.38 13.74
C ILE A 434 3.28 14.73 14.24
N PRO A 435 2.91 16.01 14.40
CA PRO A 435 1.56 16.38 14.81
C PRO A 435 0.49 15.84 13.86
N GLU A 436 -0.53 15.16 14.38
CA GLU A 436 -1.64 14.66 13.57
C GLU A 436 -2.49 15.79 12.98
N LYS A 437 -2.66 16.87 13.73
CA LYS A 437 -3.42 18.07 13.34
C LYS A 437 -2.61 19.33 13.68
N GLY A 438 -2.95 20.44 13.02
CA GLY A 438 -2.26 21.71 13.21
C GLY A 438 -0.98 21.83 12.39
N GLY A 439 -0.36 23.01 12.41
CA GLY A 439 0.89 23.30 11.72
C GLY A 439 2.12 22.90 12.52
N ALA A 440 3.24 22.75 11.85
CA ALA A 440 4.57 22.55 12.45
C ALA A 440 5.67 23.03 11.50
N LEU A 441 6.83 23.36 12.05
CA LEU A 441 8.02 23.61 11.29
C LEU A 441 8.96 22.40 11.37
N PHE A 442 9.25 21.77 10.26
CA PHE A 442 10.33 20.77 10.15
C PHE A 442 11.64 21.47 9.87
N VAL A 443 12.63 21.20 10.69
CA VAL A 443 14.00 21.70 10.50
C VAL A 443 14.90 20.49 10.28
N CYS A 444 15.46 20.40 9.06
CA CYS A 444 16.18 19.22 8.60
C CYS A 444 17.59 19.55 8.12
N ASN A 445 18.52 18.60 8.23
CA ASN A 445 19.82 18.66 7.57
C ASN A 445 19.69 18.46 6.05
N HIS A 446 20.63 18.99 5.27
CA HIS A 446 20.58 19.00 3.80
C HIS A 446 21.78 18.26 3.19
N VAL A 447 21.53 17.05 2.71
CA VAL A 447 22.57 16.12 2.25
C VAL A 447 22.54 15.90 0.74
N SER A 448 21.34 16.07 0.13
CA SER A 448 21.09 15.68 -1.26
C SER A 448 19.92 16.47 -1.87
N LEU A 449 19.86 16.56 -3.19
CA LEU A 449 18.70 17.16 -3.90
C LEU A 449 17.37 16.39 -3.70
N VAL A 450 17.44 15.13 -3.32
CA VAL A 450 16.24 14.30 -3.12
C VAL A 450 15.72 14.32 -1.68
N ASP A 451 16.31 15.11 -0.80
CA ASP A 451 15.94 15.14 0.61
C ASP A 451 14.45 15.49 0.82
N SER A 452 13.95 16.47 0.05
CA SER A 452 12.52 16.82 0.07
C SER A 452 11.62 15.67 -0.37
N MET A 453 12.03 14.90 -1.36
CA MET A 453 11.26 13.75 -1.85
C MET A 453 11.26 12.60 -0.82
N LEU A 454 12.40 12.37 -0.13
CA LEU A 454 12.50 11.38 0.95
C LEU A 454 11.60 11.75 2.13
N LEU A 455 11.53 13.02 2.47
CA LEU A 455 10.63 13.53 3.51
C LEU A 455 9.16 13.40 3.10
N LEU A 456 8.79 13.75 1.87
CA LEU A 456 7.43 13.55 1.35
C LEU A 456 7.00 12.09 1.39
N ALA A 457 7.93 11.16 1.08
CA ALA A 457 7.66 9.72 1.11
C ALA A 457 7.58 9.13 2.52
N SER A 458 8.05 9.84 3.56
CA SER A 458 8.12 9.36 4.94
C SER A 458 6.96 9.81 5.82
N THR A 459 6.12 10.77 5.37
CA THR A 459 4.96 11.29 6.12
C THR A 459 3.70 11.35 5.25
N ASP A 460 2.54 11.21 5.88
CA ASP A 460 1.23 11.35 5.24
C ASP A 460 0.71 12.80 5.25
N ARG A 461 1.34 13.67 6.06
CA ARG A 461 0.98 15.08 6.16
C ARG A 461 1.47 15.86 4.95
N ARG A 462 0.73 16.90 4.56
CA ARG A 462 1.17 17.84 3.54
C ARG A 462 2.34 18.64 4.06
N VAL A 463 3.50 18.54 3.38
CA VAL A 463 4.71 19.29 3.71
C VAL A 463 5.01 20.27 2.58
N ARG A 464 5.13 21.54 2.92
CA ARG A 464 5.56 22.61 2.01
C ARG A 464 7.04 22.87 2.21
N PHE A 465 7.83 22.73 1.16
CA PHE A 465 9.27 22.96 1.20
C PHE A 465 9.61 24.39 0.87
N MET A 466 10.65 24.90 1.53
CA MET A 466 11.32 26.11 1.08
C MET A 466 12.47 25.74 0.17
N ILE A 467 12.43 26.16 -1.08
CA ILE A 467 13.50 25.86 -2.06
C ILE A 467 14.05 27.14 -2.69
N PHE A 468 15.24 27.05 -3.23
CA PHE A 468 15.91 28.15 -3.90
C PHE A 468 15.10 28.62 -5.12
N LYS A 469 14.92 29.93 -5.28
CA LYS A 469 14.07 30.54 -6.33
C LYS A 469 14.50 30.10 -7.74
N GLU A 470 15.80 29.97 -7.97
CA GLU A 470 16.34 29.53 -9.27
C GLU A 470 15.88 28.13 -9.64
N TYR A 471 15.86 27.18 -8.69
CA TYR A 471 15.30 25.84 -8.94
C TYR A 471 13.78 25.88 -9.09
N TYR A 472 13.10 26.75 -8.32
CA TYR A 472 11.64 26.91 -8.44
C TYR A 472 11.23 27.39 -9.85
N GLU A 473 11.98 28.29 -10.45
CA GLU A 473 11.66 28.88 -11.78
C GLU A 473 11.99 27.97 -12.96
N LEU A 474 12.68 26.84 -12.75
CA LEU A 474 12.93 25.88 -13.82
C LEU A 474 11.62 25.37 -14.43
N PRO A 475 11.46 25.38 -15.76
CA PRO A 475 10.19 25.11 -16.42
C PRO A 475 9.62 23.70 -16.11
N TYR A 476 10.50 22.72 -15.86
CA TYR A 476 10.12 21.36 -15.49
C TYR A 476 9.87 21.18 -13.98
N ILE A 477 10.35 22.06 -13.10
CA ILE A 477 10.11 22.02 -11.64
C ILE A 477 8.89 22.87 -11.25
N LYS A 478 8.71 24.02 -11.90
CA LYS A 478 7.70 25.01 -11.56
C LYS A 478 6.26 24.47 -11.44
N PRO A 479 5.75 23.63 -12.37
CA PRO A 479 4.40 23.07 -12.23
C PRO A 479 4.27 22.17 -11.00
N PHE A 480 5.25 21.32 -10.74
CA PHE A 480 5.25 20.44 -9.56
C PHE A 480 5.40 21.23 -8.25
N ALA A 481 6.27 22.23 -8.24
CA ALA A 481 6.46 23.11 -7.08
C ALA A 481 5.18 23.88 -6.72
N ARG A 482 4.41 24.34 -7.71
CA ARG A 482 3.10 24.98 -7.49
C ARG A 482 2.09 24.02 -6.89
N ILE A 483 1.99 22.79 -7.42
CA ILE A 483 1.10 21.74 -6.90
C ILE A 483 1.43 21.44 -5.43
N LEU A 484 2.71 21.26 -5.10
CA LEU A 484 3.16 20.97 -3.73
C LEU A 484 3.13 22.21 -2.80
N GLY A 485 2.80 23.38 -3.33
CA GLY A 485 2.78 24.62 -2.55
C GLY A 485 4.15 25.02 -2.02
N VAL A 486 5.21 24.75 -2.79
CA VAL A 486 6.60 25.08 -2.46
C VAL A 486 6.77 26.60 -2.36
N ILE A 487 7.53 27.04 -1.38
CA ILE A 487 7.79 28.46 -1.11
C ILE A 487 9.19 28.83 -1.63
N PRO A 488 9.31 29.68 -2.67
CA PRO A 488 10.59 30.08 -3.20
C PRO A 488 11.31 31.06 -2.23
N ILE A 489 12.60 30.83 -2.03
CA ILE A 489 13.47 31.70 -1.22
C ILE A 489 14.82 31.87 -1.92
N SER A 490 15.46 33.05 -1.85
CA SER A 490 16.82 33.25 -2.31
C SER A 490 17.54 34.25 -1.41
N PRO A 491 18.79 34.01 -1.04
CA PRO A 491 19.62 34.99 -0.31
C PRO A 491 19.95 36.23 -1.15
N GLU A 492 19.91 36.14 -2.48
CA GLU A 492 20.13 37.25 -3.40
C GLU A 492 18.89 38.13 -3.60
N GLN A 493 17.73 37.74 -3.05
CA GLN A 493 16.53 38.54 -3.08
C GLN A 493 16.69 39.80 -2.23
N ARG A 494 15.97 40.87 -2.65
CA ARG A 494 15.82 42.08 -1.82
C ARG A 494 15.31 41.68 -0.42
N PRO A 495 15.78 42.31 0.66
CA PRO A 495 15.37 41.97 2.03
C PRO A 495 13.85 41.88 2.24
N ARG A 496 13.09 42.71 1.55
CA ARG A 496 11.61 42.73 1.58
C ARG A 496 11.00 41.45 0.98
N GLU A 497 11.54 40.93 -0.11
CA GLU A 497 11.04 39.70 -0.76
C GLU A 497 11.35 38.47 0.11
N MET A 498 12.55 38.39 0.67
CA MET A 498 12.92 37.33 1.60
C MET A 498 12.00 37.32 2.82
N LEU A 499 11.71 38.48 3.44
CA LEU A 499 10.77 38.60 4.53
C LEU A 499 9.35 38.14 4.14
N ARG A 500 8.93 38.42 2.90
CA ARG A 500 7.63 37.97 2.38
C ARG A 500 7.57 36.45 2.29
N SER A 501 8.62 35.78 1.80
CA SER A 501 8.72 34.32 1.76
C SER A 501 8.66 33.69 3.15
N LEU A 502 9.38 34.26 4.13
CA LEU A 502 9.37 33.80 5.52
C LEU A 502 7.98 34.01 6.16
N LYS A 503 7.30 35.15 5.91
CA LYS A 503 5.93 35.37 6.35
C LYS A 503 4.95 34.40 5.72
N THR A 504 5.13 34.07 4.44
CA THR A 504 4.29 33.06 3.75
C THR A 504 4.44 31.70 4.40
N ALA A 505 5.65 31.32 4.80
CA ALA A 505 5.92 30.09 5.54
C ALA A 505 5.21 30.08 6.92
N GLY A 506 5.32 31.17 7.70
CA GLY A 506 4.64 31.30 8.98
C GLY A 506 3.11 31.27 8.85
N ASN A 507 2.54 31.91 7.82
CA ASN A 507 1.10 31.86 7.54
C ASN A 507 0.64 30.43 7.18
N ALA A 508 1.44 29.69 6.40
CA ALA A 508 1.14 28.30 6.07
C ALA A 508 1.08 27.42 7.33
N ILE A 509 2.00 27.61 8.27
CA ILE A 509 2.01 26.90 9.56
C ILE A 509 0.76 27.26 10.37
N ARG A 510 0.38 28.57 10.48
CA ARG A 510 -0.84 29.00 11.16
C ARG A 510 -2.11 28.38 10.57
N ASN A 511 -2.12 28.16 9.27
CA ASN A 511 -3.22 27.50 8.55
C ASN A 511 -3.24 25.97 8.69
N GLY A 512 -2.33 25.39 9.49
CA GLY A 512 -2.27 23.98 9.78
C GLY A 512 -1.38 23.15 8.83
N ASP A 513 -0.64 23.78 7.91
CA ASP A 513 0.32 23.08 7.04
C ASP A 513 1.65 22.82 7.82
N ILE A 514 2.35 21.77 7.42
CA ILE A 514 3.74 21.56 7.82
C ILE A 514 4.64 22.27 6.81
N VAL A 515 5.54 23.11 7.29
CA VAL A 515 6.59 23.72 6.45
C VAL A 515 7.92 23.06 6.77
N CYS A 516 8.73 22.74 5.77
CA CYS A 516 10.07 22.19 5.95
C CYS A 516 11.12 23.16 5.44
N ILE A 517 12.10 23.44 6.30
CA ILE A 517 13.29 24.22 5.95
C ILE A 517 14.55 23.39 6.16
N PHE A 518 15.48 23.48 5.21
CA PHE A 518 16.84 23.02 5.36
C PHE A 518 17.66 24.16 5.95
N ALA A 519 17.79 24.17 7.29
CA ALA A 519 18.33 25.32 8.01
C ALA A 519 19.82 25.59 7.74
N GLU A 520 20.54 24.65 7.13
CA GLU A 520 21.92 24.82 6.67
C GLU A 520 22.02 25.85 5.53
N GLY A 521 20.94 25.97 4.72
CA GLY A 521 20.84 26.91 3.61
C GLY A 521 21.60 26.49 2.35
N GLU A 522 22.30 25.37 2.38
CA GLU A 522 22.96 24.74 1.23
C GLU A 522 23.11 23.24 1.45
N ILE A 523 23.35 22.49 0.36
CA ILE A 523 23.63 21.05 0.43
C ILE A 523 25.07 20.86 0.89
N THR A 524 25.28 20.03 1.93
CA THR A 524 26.61 19.74 2.44
C THR A 524 27.53 19.15 1.35
N ARG A 525 28.74 19.66 1.22
CA ARG A 525 29.77 19.14 0.33
C ARG A 525 30.73 18.16 1.01
N THR A 526 30.69 18.10 2.32
CA THR A 526 31.56 17.25 3.16
C THR A 526 30.83 16.06 3.77
N GLY A 527 29.49 16.10 3.79
CA GLY A 527 28.64 15.14 4.50
C GLY A 527 28.51 15.43 5.99
N GLN A 528 29.06 16.53 6.46
CA GLN A 528 28.94 17.00 7.85
C GLN A 528 27.77 17.96 7.98
N LEU A 529 27.20 18.02 9.18
CA LEU A 529 26.12 18.95 9.54
C LEU A 529 26.68 20.38 9.60
N LEU A 530 26.18 21.25 8.74
CA LEU A 530 26.59 22.65 8.71
C LEU A 530 25.93 23.48 9.83
N PRO A 531 26.42 24.71 10.11
CA PRO A 531 25.76 25.62 11.03
C PRO A 531 24.34 25.99 10.55
N PHE A 532 23.38 26.09 11.47
CA PHE A 532 22.01 26.48 11.13
C PHE A 532 21.87 28.01 11.07
N ARG A 533 21.21 28.49 10.02
CA ARG A 533 20.92 29.90 9.80
C ARG A 533 19.67 30.31 10.63
N ARG A 534 19.62 31.57 11.06
CA ARG A 534 18.52 32.14 11.88
C ARG A 534 17.22 32.39 11.12
N GLY A 535 17.10 31.93 9.87
CA GLY A 535 15.90 32.17 9.05
C GLY A 535 14.62 31.59 9.66
N PHE A 536 14.70 30.45 10.32
CA PHE A 536 13.52 29.80 10.90
C PHE A 536 12.99 30.49 12.15
N GLU A 537 13.79 31.21 12.93
CA GLU A 537 13.33 32.07 14.04
C GLU A 537 12.33 33.12 13.53
N ARG A 538 12.61 33.69 12.35
CA ARG A 538 11.70 34.69 11.73
C ARG A 538 10.42 34.05 11.19
N ILE A 539 10.47 32.78 10.75
CA ILE A 539 9.26 32.02 10.36
C ILE A 539 8.38 31.81 11.58
N MET A 540 8.98 31.45 12.71
CA MET A 540 8.28 31.12 13.96
C MET A 540 7.89 32.32 14.80
N LYS A 541 8.34 33.53 14.43
CA LYS A 541 7.91 34.76 15.09
C LYS A 541 6.39 34.89 14.98
N ASP A 542 5.71 35.01 16.10
CA ASP A 542 4.25 35.10 16.19
C ASP A 542 3.49 33.83 15.71
N VAL A 543 4.15 32.66 15.68
CA VAL A 543 3.56 31.37 15.29
C VAL A 543 3.62 30.43 16.50
N ASP A 544 2.48 30.11 17.09
CA ASP A 544 2.37 29.14 18.19
C ASP A 544 2.21 27.72 17.61
N ALA A 545 3.32 27.15 17.16
CA ALA A 545 3.37 25.82 16.61
C ALA A 545 4.74 25.15 16.93
N PRO A 546 4.82 23.82 17.04
CA PRO A 546 6.05 23.15 17.40
C PRO A 546 7.08 23.17 16.26
N ILE A 547 8.37 23.18 16.65
CA ILE A 547 9.49 22.88 15.76
C ILE A 547 9.83 21.40 15.91
N VAL A 548 9.77 20.64 14.83
CA VAL A 548 10.15 19.22 14.80
C VAL A 548 11.51 19.10 14.14
N PRO A 549 12.58 18.77 14.88
CA PRO A 549 13.89 18.50 14.31
C PRO A 549 13.83 17.17 13.52
N VAL A 550 14.42 17.16 12.33
CA VAL A 550 14.42 15.98 11.44
C VAL A 550 15.84 15.69 10.99
N ALA A 551 16.24 14.42 11.03
CA ALA A 551 17.54 13.98 10.55
C ALA A 551 17.42 12.99 9.41
N LEU A 552 18.17 13.23 8.34
CA LEU A 552 18.36 12.33 7.21
C LEU A 552 19.74 11.67 7.31
N ASP A 553 19.77 10.36 7.58
CA ASP A 553 21.00 9.56 7.61
C ASP A 553 21.05 8.56 6.45
N GLY A 554 22.26 8.26 5.97
CA GLY A 554 22.51 7.30 4.89
C GLY A 554 22.38 7.86 3.47
N VAL A 555 21.95 9.11 3.29
CA VAL A 555 21.80 9.74 1.97
C VAL A 555 23.15 10.13 1.36
N TRP A 556 24.16 10.42 2.21
CA TRP A 556 25.51 10.73 1.77
C TRP A 556 26.16 9.55 1.06
N GLY A 557 26.63 9.78 -0.16
CA GLY A 557 27.15 8.73 -1.05
C GLY A 557 26.13 8.21 -2.06
N SER A 558 24.86 8.66 -2.00
CA SER A 558 23.87 8.40 -3.04
C SER A 558 24.18 9.15 -4.33
N ILE A 559 23.48 8.80 -5.43
CA ILE A 559 23.66 9.42 -6.76
C ILE A 559 23.52 10.94 -6.69
N PHE A 560 22.56 11.43 -5.89
CA PHE A 560 22.18 12.85 -5.81
C PHE A 560 22.91 13.65 -4.70
N SER A 561 23.96 13.11 -4.08
CA SER A 561 24.80 13.80 -3.10
C SER A 561 26.13 14.25 -3.70
N PHE A 562 26.84 15.20 -3.08
CA PHE A 562 28.17 15.67 -3.55
C PHE A 562 29.35 14.77 -3.14
N HIS A 563 29.09 13.55 -2.70
CA HIS A 563 30.16 12.65 -2.27
C HIS A 563 31.26 12.48 -3.33
N LYS A 564 32.53 12.67 -2.93
CA LYS A 564 33.74 12.67 -3.78
C LYS A 564 33.73 13.76 -4.87
N GLY A 565 33.13 14.90 -4.61
CA GLY A 565 33.08 16.03 -5.53
C GLY A 565 32.29 15.78 -6.83
N ARG A 566 31.62 14.63 -6.97
CA ARG A 566 30.84 14.30 -8.17
C ARG A 566 29.36 14.36 -7.84
N PHE A 567 28.60 14.98 -8.71
CA PHE A 567 27.14 15.07 -8.66
C PHE A 567 26.53 14.33 -9.87
N LEU A 568 25.49 13.53 -9.65
CA LEU A 568 24.88 12.62 -10.64
C LEU A 568 25.84 11.48 -11.06
N TRP A 569 26.29 11.33 -12.17
CA TRP A 569 27.20 10.35 -12.81
C TRP A 569 28.00 9.42 -11.87
N LYS A 570 27.31 8.75 -10.92
CA LYS A 570 27.91 7.78 -10.00
C LYS A 570 27.21 6.44 -10.16
N VAL A 571 28.00 5.37 -10.20
CA VAL A 571 27.45 4.02 -10.10
C VAL A 571 27.01 3.79 -8.65
N PRO A 572 25.73 3.48 -8.39
CA PRO A 572 25.25 3.24 -7.06
C PRO A 572 25.95 2.01 -6.45
N ARG A 573 26.51 2.14 -5.25
CA ARG A 573 27.16 1.03 -4.54
C ARG A 573 26.18 -0.03 -4.07
N ARG A 574 24.93 0.35 -3.86
CA ARG A 574 23.81 -0.51 -3.45
C ARG A 574 22.52 0.05 -4.02
N LEU A 575 21.61 -0.83 -4.48
CA LEU A 575 20.25 -0.51 -4.82
C LEU A 575 19.35 -1.57 -4.16
N PRO A 576 18.31 -1.17 -3.44
CA PRO A 576 17.97 0.20 -3.01
C PRO A 576 18.91 0.73 -1.91
N TYR A 577 19.12 2.07 -1.88
CA TYR A 577 19.91 2.74 -0.85
C TYR A 577 19.18 2.73 0.50
N PRO A 578 19.79 2.25 1.60
CA PRO A 578 19.21 2.36 2.94
C PRO A 578 19.31 3.79 3.45
N VAL A 579 18.19 4.43 3.73
CA VAL A 579 18.08 5.77 4.28
C VAL A 579 17.23 5.73 5.54
N THR A 580 17.65 6.44 6.58
CA THR A 580 16.86 6.64 7.79
C THR A 580 16.37 8.08 7.85
N VAL A 581 15.06 8.27 8.03
CA VAL A 581 14.42 9.54 8.35
C VAL A 581 14.01 9.48 9.80
N ASN A 582 14.62 10.33 10.64
CA ASN A 582 14.39 10.32 12.09
C ASN A 582 13.74 11.65 12.51
N TYR A 583 12.51 11.57 13.03
CA TYR A 583 11.73 12.70 13.54
C TYR A 583 11.95 12.80 15.06
N GLY A 584 12.49 13.94 15.52
CA GLY A 584 12.76 14.19 16.92
C GLY A 584 11.52 14.67 17.69
N ARG A 585 11.65 14.73 19.01
CA ARG A 585 10.61 15.28 19.86
C ARG A 585 10.37 16.76 19.50
N PRO A 586 9.10 17.22 19.45
CA PRO A 586 8.79 18.60 19.17
C PRO A 586 9.45 19.55 20.19
N LEU A 587 10.08 20.59 19.67
CA LEU A 587 10.66 21.70 20.45
C LEU A 587 9.69 22.90 20.45
N PRO A 588 9.79 23.80 21.44
CA PRO A 588 8.97 25.00 21.48
C PRO A 588 9.28 25.93 20.29
N HIS A 589 8.34 26.77 19.91
CA HIS A 589 8.50 27.74 18.83
C HIS A 589 9.66 28.74 19.05
N SER A 590 10.06 28.94 20.30
CA SER A 590 11.14 29.85 20.73
C SER A 590 12.54 29.21 20.71
N ALA A 591 12.66 27.92 20.33
CA ALA A 591 13.94 27.21 20.35
C ALA A 591 14.99 27.88 19.45
N GLN A 592 16.21 28.02 19.99
CA GLN A 592 17.33 28.69 19.33
C GLN A 592 18.00 27.80 18.26
N PRO A 593 18.68 28.35 17.24
CA PRO A 593 19.34 27.58 16.20
C PRO A 593 20.33 26.53 16.72
N PHE A 594 21.02 26.83 17.79
CA PHE A 594 21.93 25.90 18.43
C PHE A 594 21.20 24.69 19.01
N GLU A 595 20.09 24.90 19.72
CA GLU A 595 19.30 23.83 20.32
C GLU A 595 18.70 22.89 19.27
N VAL A 596 18.12 23.48 18.20
CA VAL A 596 17.55 22.70 17.09
C VAL A 596 18.63 21.93 16.34
N ARG A 597 19.81 22.55 16.13
CA ARG A 597 20.95 21.88 15.49
C ARG A 597 21.49 20.74 16.34
N GLN A 598 21.59 20.94 17.68
CA GLN A 598 21.99 19.88 18.61
C GLN A 598 21.00 18.72 18.56
N ALA A 599 19.70 19.00 18.58
CA ALA A 599 18.68 17.95 18.45
C ALA A 599 18.83 17.15 17.13
N VAL A 600 19.06 17.83 16.00
CA VAL A 600 19.31 17.13 14.72
C VAL A 600 20.60 16.27 14.78
N GLN A 601 21.65 16.76 15.43
CA GLN A 601 22.90 16.02 15.62
C GLN A 601 22.69 14.75 16.47
N GLU A 602 21.91 14.85 17.56
CA GLU A 602 21.54 13.72 18.41
C GLU A 602 20.71 12.70 17.64
N LEU A 603 19.78 13.14 16.78
CA LEU A 603 19.00 12.28 15.90
C LEU A 603 19.86 11.55 14.86
N LEU A 604 20.91 12.19 14.31
CA LEU A 604 21.87 11.56 13.44
C LEU A 604 22.67 10.48 14.17
N ALA A 605 23.08 10.76 15.41
CA ALA A 605 23.76 9.78 16.25
C ALA A 605 22.85 8.59 16.59
N ALA A 606 21.59 8.85 16.93
CA ALA A 606 20.59 7.82 17.19
C ALA A 606 20.30 6.93 15.95
N ALA A 607 20.16 7.54 14.76
CA ALA A 607 20.00 6.83 13.51
C ALA A 607 21.21 5.95 13.19
N TRP A 608 22.41 6.40 13.52
CA TRP A 608 23.63 5.62 13.38
C TRP A 608 23.65 4.43 14.33
N GLN A 609 23.24 4.61 15.61
CA GLN A 609 23.12 3.53 16.59
C GLN A 609 22.11 2.44 16.17
N ASP A 610 20.93 2.84 15.67
CA ASP A 610 19.94 1.92 15.12
C ASP A 610 20.51 1.11 13.93
N ARG A 611 21.25 1.75 13.04
CA ARG A 611 21.94 1.11 11.92
C ARG A 611 23.04 0.14 12.38
N LYS A 612 23.74 0.45 13.47
CA LYS A 612 24.81 -0.38 14.04
C LYS A 612 24.32 -1.80 14.33
N GLY A 613 23.12 -1.97 14.90
CA GLY A 613 22.52 -3.28 15.18
C GLY A 613 22.29 -4.14 13.91
N ARG A 614 22.21 -3.51 12.73
CA ARG A 614 22.03 -4.17 11.42
C ARG A 614 23.34 -4.36 10.65
N MET A 615 24.45 -3.84 11.17
CA MET A 615 25.76 -3.99 10.52
C MET A 615 26.27 -5.42 10.67
N ARG A 616 26.98 -5.91 9.66
CA ARG A 616 27.64 -7.20 9.73
C ARG A 616 28.82 -7.12 10.68
N LEU A 617 28.95 -8.12 11.54
CA LEU A 617 30.15 -8.30 12.39
C LEU A 617 31.40 -8.38 11.51
N LEU A 618 32.52 -7.87 11.98
CA LEU A 618 33.77 -7.75 11.22
C LEU A 618 34.23 -9.08 10.58
N HIS A 619 34.20 -10.19 11.32
CA HIS A 619 34.54 -11.51 10.80
C HIS A 619 33.55 -12.00 9.73
N ARG A 620 32.24 -11.74 9.87
CA ARG A 620 31.23 -12.05 8.82
C ARG A 620 31.42 -11.19 7.58
N ALA A 621 31.82 -9.93 7.75
CA ALA A 621 32.16 -9.04 6.63
C ALA A 621 33.40 -9.54 5.88
N LEU A 622 34.45 -9.98 6.59
CA LEU A 622 35.62 -10.61 6.00
C LEU A 622 35.25 -11.85 5.18
N ILE A 623 34.51 -12.80 5.79
CA ILE A 623 34.07 -14.03 5.11
C ILE A 623 33.30 -13.69 3.82
N HIS A 624 32.35 -12.77 3.91
CA HIS A 624 31.54 -12.37 2.75
C HIS A 624 32.39 -11.76 1.63
N THR A 625 33.32 -10.84 1.99
CA THR A 625 34.16 -10.15 1.01
C THR A 625 35.16 -11.13 0.38
N ALA A 626 35.77 -11.99 1.20
CA ALA A 626 36.71 -13.00 0.73
C ALA A 626 36.08 -14.02 -0.21
N ARG A 627 34.82 -14.46 0.04
CA ARG A 627 34.09 -15.37 -0.85
C ARG A 627 33.71 -14.69 -2.16
N ARG A 628 33.34 -13.41 -2.13
CA ARG A 628 32.89 -12.68 -3.32
C ARG A 628 34.05 -12.17 -4.18
N HIS A 629 35.17 -11.83 -3.56
CA HIS A 629 36.33 -11.22 -4.21
C HIS A 629 37.66 -11.81 -3.70
N PRO A 630 37.90 -13.12 -3.86
CA PRO A 630 39.05 -13.79 -3.22
C PRO A 630 40.40 -13.26 -3.72
N LEU A 631 40.49 -12.85 -4.96
CA LEU A 631 41.72 -12.36 -5.60
C LEU A 631 41.99 -10.87 -5.40
N ARG A 632 41.03 -10.11 -4.83
CA ARG A 632 41.18 -8.69 -4.58
C ARG A 632 42.22 -8.43 -3.49
N PHE A 633 43.00 -7.35 -3.65
CA PHE A 633 43.95 -6.88 -2.63
C PHE A 633 43.21 -6.53 -1.33
N ALA A 634 43.74 -6.98 -0.20
CA ALA A 634 43.18 -6.77 1.12
C ALA A 634 44.08 -5.93 2.04
N MET A 635 45.36 -6.30 2.20
CA MET A 635 46.28 -5.64 3.10
C MET A 635 47.73 -5.89 2.70
N ALA A 636 48.65 -5.06 3.20
CA ALA A 636 50.07 -5.20 3.03
C ALA A 636 50.83 -4.68 4.26
N ASP A 637 52.05 -5.19 4.46
CA ASP A 637 53.10 -4.65 5.33
C ASP A 637 54.46 -4.83 4.65
N VAL A 638 55.52 -4.45 5.31
CA VAL A 638 56.89 -4.56 4.79
C VAL A 638 57.26 -6.00 4.45
N GLN A 639 56.85 -6.95 5.26
CA GLN A 639 57.13 -8.38 5.09
C GLN A 639 56.19 -9.05 4.09
N ASN A 640 54.93 -8.56 4.00
CA ASN A 640 53.88 -9.07 3.14
C ASN A 640 53.35 -8.00 2.22
N PRO A 641 54.01 -7.66 1.13
CA PRO A 641 53.71 -6.49 0.30
C PRO A 641 52.36 -6.61 -0.43
N LYS A 642 51.77 -7.82 -0.54
CA LYS A 642 50.50 -8.04 -1.22
C LYS A 642 49.76 -9.26 -0.69
N VAL A 643 48.78 -9.05 0.18
CA VAL A 643 47.89 -10.12 0.66
C VAL A 643 46.48 -9.93 0.12
N ARG A 644 45.88 -10.99 -0.45
CA ARG A 644 44.55 -10.98 -1.06
C ARG A 644 43.51 -11.44 -0.03
N PHE A 645 42.22 -11.07 -0.21
CA PHE A 645 41.14 -11.42 0.71
C PHE A 645 41.00 -12.94 0.94
N GLY A 646 41.16 -13.76 -0.07
CA GLY A 646 41.14 -15.23 0.07
C GLY A 646 42.25 -15.73 0.99
N ALA A 647 43.47 -15.23 0.82
CA ALA A 647 44.63 -15.58 1.65
C ALA A 647 44.43 -15.09 3.11
N VAL A 648 43.88 -13.88 3.32
CA VAL A 648 43.55 -13.37 4.65
C VAL A 648 42.55 -14.32 5.33
N LEU A 649 41.49 -14.75 4.64
CA LEU A 649 40.50 -15.66 5.24
C LEU A 649 41.13 -17.01 5.61
N VAL A 650 41.86 -17.64 4.69
CA VAL A 650 42.52 -18.94 4.95
C VAL A 650 43.48 -18.86 6.13
N ARG A 651 44.38 -17.87 6.14
CA ARG A 651 45.35 -17.64 7.21
C ARG A 651 44.64 -17.34 8.53
N SER A 652 43.61 -16.54 8.58
CA SER A 652 42.85 -16.22 9.78
C SER A 652 42.09 -17.45 10.33
N VAL A 653 41.54 -18.31 9.49
CA VAL A 653 40.89 -19.56 9.90
C VAL A 653 41.91 -20.57 10.44
N PHE A 654 43.07 -20.68 9.79
CA PHE A 654 44.16 -21.53 10.26
C PHE A 654 44.63 -21.10 11.65
N LEU A 655 44.90 -19.79 11.83
CA LEU A 655 45.29 -19.22 13.11
C LEU A 655 44.20 -19.39 14.17
N ALA A 656 42.92 -19.19 13.80
CA ALA A 656 41.80 -19.40 14.73
C ALA A 656 41.74 -20.82 15.26
N ARG A 657 41.95 -21.83 14.40
CA ARG A 657 41.99 -23.25 14.82
C ARG A 657 43.15 -23.53 15.76
N ARG A 658 44.33 -22.97 15.48
CA ARG A 658 45.54 -23.23 16.26
C ARG A 658 45.54 -22.49 17.60
N LEU A 659 45.02 -21.26 17.64
CA LEU A 659 44.98 -20.44 18.85
C LEU A 659 43.78 -20.74 19.76
N ARG A 660 42.76 -21.42 19.25
CA ARG A 660 41.55 -21.76 20.04
C ARG A 660 41.90 -22.53 21.33
N CYS A 661 42.81 -23.46 21.28
CA CYS A 661 43.24 -24.24 22.45
C CYS A 661 43.97 -23.36 23.51
N LEU A 662 44.61 -22.28 23.07
CA LEU A 662 45.31 -21.35 23.95
C LEU A 662 44.38 -20.39 24.67
N TRP A 663 43.25 -20.05 24.02
CA TRP A 663 42.30 -19.07 24.56
C TRP A 663 41.22 -19.68 25.45
N GLN A 664 40.90 -20.98 25.29
CA GLN A 664 39.91 -21.72 26.06
C GLN A 664 38.67 -20.86 26.44
N ASP A 665 38.19 -20.93 27.69
CA ASP A 665 36.95 -20.27 28.13
C ASP A 665 37.09 -18.77 28.45
N ARG A 666 38.06 -18.08 27.87
CA ARG A 666 38.28 -16.65 28.12
C ARG A 666 37.59 -15.79 27.10
N LYS A 667 36.76 -14.85 27.56
CA LYS A 667 36.02 -13.93 26.67
C LYS A 667 36.95 -12.94 25.98
N MET A 668 37.98 -12.44 26.67
CA MET A 668 38.95 -11.44 26.18
C MET A 668 40.33 -12.05 25.99
N VAL A 669 40.96 -11.72 24.88
CA VAL A 669 42.33 -12.19 24.53
C VAL A 669 43.23 -11.00 24.20
N GLY A 670 44.42 -10.97 24.80
CA GLY A 670 45.39 -9.90 24.61
C GLY A 670 46.19 -10.08 23.31
N ILE A 671 46.38 -9.01 22.59
CA ILE A 671 47.21 -8.96 21.38
C ILE A 671 48.19 -7.80 21.52
N LEU A 672 49.48 -8.13 21.61
CA LEU A 672 50.57 -7.17 21.69
C LEU A 672 51.46 -7.34 20.47
N LEU A 673 51.01 -6.80 19.35
CA LEU A 673 51.69 -6.83 18.04
C LEU A 673 51.74 -5.45 17.40
N PRO A 674 52.77 -5.17 16.59
CA PRO A 674 52.79 -3.94 15.83
C PRO A 674 51.66 -3.89 14.79
N PRO A 675 51.35 -2.68 14.21
CA PRO A 675 50.45 -2.57 13.08
C PRO A 675 51.01 -3.33 11.89
N SER A 676 50.57 -4.54 11.67
CA SER A 676 51.09 -5.48 10.67
C SER A 676 50.00 -6.42 10.15
N VAL A 677 50.29 -7.11 9.06
CA VAL A 677 49.42 -8.19 8.55
C VAL A 677 49.22 -9.26 9.59
N ALA A 678 50.24 -9.63 10.34
CA ALA A 678 50.14 -10.61 11.43
C ALA A 678 49.18 -10.15 12.52
N GLY A 679 49.29 -8.92 13.01
CA GLY A 679 48.37 -8.35 13.99
C GLY A 679 46.92 -8.34 13.50
N ALA A 680 46.68 -8.02 12.24
CA ALA A 680 45.34 -8.07 11.63
C ALA A 680 44.79 -9.50 11.55
N LEU A 681 45.62 -10.48 11.16
CA LEU A 681 45.22 -11.88 11.07
C LEU A 681 44.86 -12.47 12.46
N VAL A 682 45.64 -12.12 13.52
CA VAL A 682 45.32 -12.54 14.88
C VAL A 682 44.04 -11.94 15.41
N ASN A 683 43.79 -10.66 15.12
CA ASN A 683 42.50 -10.02 15.42
C ASN A 683 41.31 -10.75 14.76
N TYR A 684 41.42 -11.06 13.44
CA TYR A 684 40.38 -11.85 12.77
C TYR A 684 40.26 -13.27 13.31
N ALA A 685 41.37 -13.92 13.70
CA ALA A 685 41.36 -15.22 14.28
C ALA A 685 40.62 -15.24 15.64
N ALA A 686 40.84 -14.25 16.49
CA ALA A 686 40.11 -14.09 17.74
C ALA A 686 38.60 -13.92 17.51
N LEU A 687 38.20 -13.02 16.59
CA LEU A 687 36.80 -12.81 16.25
C LEU A 687 36.15 -14.05 15.64
N LEU A 688 36.84 -14.81 14.80
CA LEU A 688 36.37 -16.06 14.22
C LEU A 688 36.15 -17.17 15.25
N SER A 689 36.96 -17.15 16.31
CA SER A 689 36.87 -18.10 17.43
C SER A 689 35.86 -17.67 18.52
N GLY A 690 35.17 -16.53 18.35
CA GLY A 690 34.19 -16.03 19.31
C GLY A 690 34.76 -15.21 20.47
N HIS A 691 36.04 -14.83 20.39
CA HIS A 691 36.72 -14.05 21.44
C HIS A 691 36.72 -12.54 21.10
N VAL A 692 36.90 -11.74 22.13
CA VAL A 692 37.08 -10.28 22.03
C VAL A 692 38.57 -9.94 21.98
N PRO A 693 39.12 -9.50 20.84
CA PRO A 693 40.54 -9.12 20.78
C PRO A 693 40.75 -7.77 21.47
N VAL A 694 41.70 -7.77 22.43
CA VAL A 694 42.15 -6.56 23.11
C VAL A 694 43.57 -6.22 22.63
N ASN A 695 43.64 -5.19 21.76
CA ASN A 695 44.92 -4.70 21.26
C ASN A 695 45.60 -3.87 22.35
N LEU A 696 46.67 -4.42 22.94
CA LEU A 696 47.43 -3.78 23.96
C LEU A 696 48.42 -2.75 23.35
N ASN A 697 48.44 -1.58 23.91
CA ASN A 697 49.33 -0.52 23.40
C ASN A 697 50.74 -0.68 23.99
N TYR A 698 51.71 -0.93 23.14
CA TYR A 698 53.10 -1.12 23.48
C TYR A 698 53.86 0.17 23.88
N THR A 699 53.24 1.32 23.76
CA THR A 699 53.82 2.61 24.19
C THR A 699 53.41 2.97 25.62
N LEU A 700 52.59 2.14 26.30
CA LEU A 700 52.20 2.37 27.67
C LEU A 700 53.34 2.03 28.62
N SER A 701 53.37 2.67 29.81
CA SER A 701 54.23 2.24 30.91
C SER A 701 53.87 0.82 31.41
N GLY A 702 54.79 0.09 31.94
CA GLY A 702 54.54 -1.26 32.45
C GLY A 702 53.36 -1.36 33.46
N ARG A 703 53.23 -0.34 34.34
CA ARG A 703 52.07 -0.24 35.26
C ARG A 703 50.74 -0.09 34.55
N ALA A 704 50.68 0.78 33.49
CA ALA A 704 49.46 0.98 32.76
C ALA A 704 49.08 -0.26 31.91
N LEU A 705 50.08 -0.93 31.35
CA LEU A 705 49.87 -2.20 30.62
C LEU A 705 49.33 -3.29 31.54
N ALA A 706 49.92 -3.45 32.75
CA ALA A 706 49.43 -4.38 33.76
C ALA A 706 47.99 -4.10 34.16
N ALA A 707 47.64 -2.83 34.42
CA ALA A 707 46.28 -2.43 34.75
C ALA A 707 45.26 -2.74 33.63
N CYS A 708 45.67 -2.61 32.35
CA CYS A 708 44.81 -3.00 31.21
C CYS A 708 44.60 -4.53 31.16
N ILE A 709 45.62 -5.31 31.40
CA ILE A 709 45.60 -6.77 31.43
C ILE A 709 44.67 -7.24 32.56
N ASP A 710 44.83 -6.72 33.76
CA ASP A 710 44.01 -7.07 34.94
C ASP A 710 42.53 -6.69 34.72
N ARG A 711 42.23 -5.47 34.29
CA ARG A 711 40.86 -5.03 34.01
C ARG A 711 40.14 -5.89 32.98
N CYS A 712 40.84 -6.36 31.96
CA CYS A 712 40.30 -7.22 30.93
C CYS A 712 40.33 -8.70 31.27
N GLY A 713 40.91 -9.08 32.42
CA GLY A 713 41.08 -10.49 32.86
C GLY A 713 41.88 -11.32 31.86
N ILE A 714 42.89 -10.69 31.21
CA ILE A 714 43.74 -11.36 30.22
C ILE A 714 44.79 -12.17 30.93
N ARG A 715 44.90 -13.46 30.59
CA ARG A 715 45.95 -14.35 31.14
C ARG A 715 47.04 -14.66 30.12
N LYS A 716 46.67 -14.65 28.82
CA LYS A 716 47.62 -14.96 27.75
C LYS A 716 47.60 -13.82 26.73
N VAL A 717 48.77 -13.39 26.30
CA VAL A 717 48.97 -12.36 25.32
C VAL A 717 49.69 -12.95 24.11
N ILE A 718 49.08 -12.77 22.92
CA ILE A 718 49.72 -13.16 21.67
C ILE A 718 50.69 -12.05 21.26
N THR A 719 51.94 -12.39 21.06
CA THR A 719 53.02 -11.46 20.71
C THR A 719 54.06 -12.14 19.81
N SER A 720 55.13 -11.45 19.48
CA SER A 720 56.27 -11.96 18.72
C SER A 720 57.56 -11.71 19.51
N LYS A 721 58.45 -12.75 19.62
CA LYS A 721 59.74 -12.64 20.27
C LYS A 721 60.58 -11.45 19.70
N ALA A 722 60.72 -11.38 18.40
CA ALA A 722 61.39 -10.29 17.74
C ALA A 722 60.78 -8.89 18.04
N PHE A 723 59.49 -8.83 18.28
CA PHE A 723 58.83 -7.58 18.67
C PHE A 723 59.12 -7.21 20.12
N LEU A 724 59.07 -8.16 21.04
CA LEU A 724 59.38 -7.92 22.45
C LEU A 724 60.83 -7.50 22.65
N GLU A 725 61.77 -8.13 21.98
CA GLU A 725 63.19 -7.75 21.97
C GLU A 725 63.43 -6.30 21.46
N LYS A 726 62.68 -5.92 20.43
CA LYS A 726 62.76 -4.57 19.86
C LYS A 726 62.21 -3.48 20.77
N VAL A 727 61.10 -3.76 21.45
CA VAL A 727 60.36 -2.79 22.28
C VAL A 727 60.83 -2.81 23.73
N LYS A 728 61.55 -3.85 24.15
CA LYS A 728 62.05 -4.07 25.52
C LYS A 728 60.99 -3.99 26.62
N ILE A 729 59.79 -4.52 26.36
CA ILE A 729 58.68 -4.55 27.31
C ILE A 729 58.59 -5.92 27.97
N GLN A 730 58.45 -5.93 29.28
CA GLN A 730 58.05 -7.14 30.05
C GLN A 730 56.53 -7.21 30.14
N VAL A 731 55.97 -8.34 29.68
CA VAL A 731 54.55 -8.59 29.74
C VAL A 731 54.24 -9.31 31.06
N PRO A 732 53.34 -8.80 31.91
CA PRO A 732 53.10 -9.34 33.25
C PRO A 732 52.23 -10.64 33.26
N CYS A 733 52.11 -11.33 32.14
CA CYS A 733 51.35 -12.57 32.00
C CYS A 733 52.00 -13.47 30.94
N GLU A 734 51.47 -14.70 30.79
CA GLU A 734 52.00 -15.69 29.83
C GLU A 734 51.92 -15.11 28.39
N SER A 735 53.06 -15.00 27.74
CA SER A 735 53.18 -14.57 26.35
C SER A 735 53.38 -15.74 25.40
N VAL A 736 52.58 -15.80 24.33
CA VAL A 736 52.57 -16.88 23.34
C VAL A 736 52.93 -16.33 21.96
#